data_c4b0030d87fca8ffacaeeca6728ea5fc
#
_entry.id   c4b0030d87fca8ffacaeeca6728ea5fc
#
_cell.length_a   1.000
_cell.length_b   1.000
_cell.length_c   1.000
_cell.angle_alpha   90.00
_cell.angle_beta   90.00
_cell.angle_gamma   90.00
#
_symmetry.space_group_name_H-M   'P 1'
#
loop_
_entity.id
_entity.type
_entity.pdbx_description
1 polymer ?
#
loop_
_entity_poly.entity_id
_entity_poly.type
_entity_poly.pdbx_seq_one_letter_code
_entity_poly.pdbx_strand_id
1 'polypeptide(L)'
;MKNGMGTSSVVSVKARLNRIGCMIVALVLVAGSRVSAAQTRTAQIRTVDTALATLRLDGENGDLIGVHWKSPDLEVIAEPRLGENFRLVLPQPGNEGNYFNSRDQSVSKIEPTPDGVLCTYDSLTNNRETVALKVRYRIRAAGEQLQFSIEVDNPTDRKISEVMYGIIGGQRGIGDRLDTESLIPSWSTNLAPNLFSRFNGGGYGGGNLGIRYDAGTFTYPGAMPMGWMDVYNAKAGLGYYYANQDLETRVMSLEVELHPFSKSASVRDSWPTPAEAGGEPLGITIGWVNFPYVSHGTFTAGPVALQVHGGDWHVASHIYRSWYDQHFAIDRPPDWLRKENAWQSIILSNSEDVVVHRFNELPKLAADAKQYGITTFEILGWDMGGIDRGYPQYRPNPHLGTPEEFKKALADIRALGVHPLIFSNIQFADTATPLFRDKLQQYAVDGRWAPDLSLHGWGEGTISARSGMTRSYMTLVSPAHPEFRQFLMAQYLDLVRDGAEGFQLDKTNDLGWLDFNPRLPVSPDKSLPQGVLETLKELLPAARAINPNFSLASEMWFDRALPYIDVSYMRMGEIDMDSTAFRYTFPEWTATIFGESPGDINPMNNGMRYGFVWDLAPRHYNDSVDEPLTRPLAQYVSELIRIRKEFQDLLFFGRFNDTMGANVQGGPDVRYSVFKSRDPRSTDVASVIVNLGDAPESATLNIDGVSGDVTVAAPDQPDRRATLPVRISVPAHRLAIVVKRASDN
;
A
#
# COMPACT_ATOMS: atom_id res chain seq x y z
N MET A 1 -50.41 0.23 9.33
CA MET A 1 -51.36 -0.73 9.94
C MET A 1 -50.51 -1.70 10.72
N LYS A 2 -50.44 -1.54 11.91
CA LYS A 2 -50.93 -2.01 13.21
C LYS A 2 -51.05 -3.55 13.31
N ASN A 3 -50.34 -4.07 14.30
CA ASN A 3 -50.55 -5.21 15.19
C ASN A 3 -50.16 -6.62 14.61
N GLY A 4 -49.58 -7.53 15.39
CA GLY A 4 -49.71 -7.68 16.83
C GLY A 4 -48.72 -8.69 17.44
N MET A 5 -48.68 -8.60 18.72
CA MET A 5 -47.90 -9.36 19.69
C MET A 5 -48.27 -10.88 19.71
N GLY A 6 -47.26 -11.68 20.08
CA GLY A 6 -47.50 -13.07 20.53
C GLY A 6 -46.46 -13.47 21.57
N THR A 7 -46.85 -13.39 22.81
CA THR A 7 -46.17 -13.88 24.02
C THR A 7 -46.46 -15.37 24.25
N SER A 8 -45.48 -16.12 24.69
CA SER A 8 -45.62 -17.29 25.57
C SER A 8 -44.27 -17.96 25.75
N SER A 9 -43.86 -18.57 26.77
CA SER A 9 -44.25 -18.79 28.14
C SER A 9 -43.09 -19.62 28.74
N VAL A 10 -42.69 -19.19 29.92
CA VAL A 10 -41.69 -19.84 30.77
C VAL A 10 -42.29 -21.15 31.31
N VAL A 11 -41.60 -22.26 31.22
CA VAL A 11 -41.85 -23.45 32.02
C VAL A 11 -40.67 -23.76 32.90
N SER A 12 -40.91 -23.53 34.18
CA SER A 12 -40.08 -23.90 35.33
C SER A 12 -40.36 -25.38 35.68
N VAL A 13 -39.32 -26.20 35.83
CA VAL A 13 -39.45 -27.49 36.52
C VAL A 13 -38.51 -27.51 37.72
N LYS A 14 -39.10 -27.54 38.89
CA LYS A 14 -38.47 -27.68 40.21
C LYS A 14 -37.99 -29.11 40.46
N ALA A 15 -36.86 -29.17 41.11
CA ALA A 15 -36.19 -30.33 41.68
C ALA A 15 -37.02 -31.14 42.68
N ARG A 16 -36.79 -32.44 42.75
CA ARG A 16 -37.00 -33.24 43.99
C ARG A 16 -35.73 -33.95 44.36
N LEU A 17 -35.27 -33.62 45.56
CA LEU A 17 -34.27 -34.38 46.34
C LEU A 17 -34.88 -35.70 46.76
N ASN A 18 -34.12 -36.77 46.71
CA ASN A 18 -34.28 -37.89 47.61
C ASN A 18 -32.89 -38.37 48.12
N ARG A 19 -32.81 -38.35 49.45
CA ARG A 19 -31.70 -38.88 50.23
C ARG A 19 -31.79 -40.41 50.31
N ILE A 20 -30.68 -41.10 50.16
CA ILE A 20 -30.42 -42.38 50.90
C ILE A 20 -28.90 -42.39 51.18
N GLY A 21 -28.60 -42.69 52.43
CA GLY A 21 -27.32 -42.54 53.03
C GLY A 21 -26.45 -43.80 53.09
N CYS A 22 -25.25 -43.56 53.51
CA CYS A 22 -24.27 -44.36 54.20
C CYS A 22 -23.81 -45.71 53.62
N MET A 23 -22.52 -45.76 53.22
CA MET A 23 -21.57 -46.57 53.97
C MET A 23 -20.12 -46.21 53.59
N ILE A 24 -19.33 -45.94 54.66
CA ILE A 24 -17.91 -45.67 54.62
C ILE A 24 -17.16 -46.99 54.44
N VAL A 25 -16.32 -47.12 53.42
CA VAL A 25 -15.16 -48.02 53.46
C VAL A 25 -13.93 -47.21 53.01
N ALA A 26 -13.09 -46.95 54.00
CA ALA A 26 -11.79 -46.35 53.79
C ALA A 26 -10.84 -47.38 53.18
N LEU A 27 -10.44 -47.17 51.93
CA LEU A 27 -9.27 -47.84 51.37
C LEU A 27 -8.20 -46.75 51.11
N VAL A 28 -7.20 -46.76 51.99
CA VAL A 28 -6.00 -45.93 51.80
C VAL A 28 -5.19 -46.59 50.71
N LEU A 29 -5.31 -46.01 49.50
CA LEU A 29 -4.36 -46.24 48.41
C LEU A 29 -3.39 -45.05 48.42
N VAL A 30 -2.20 -45.28 48.88
CA VAL A 30 -1.04 -44.42 48.69
C VAL A 30 -0.70 -44.43 47.21
N ALA A 31 -1.32 -43.57 46.46
CA ALA A 31 -0.85 -43.19 45.13
C ALA A 31 0.24 -42.14 45.31
N GLY A 32 1.47 -42.59 45.26
CA GLY A 32 2.63 -41.71 45.20
C GLY A 32 2.49 -40.82 43.96
N SER A 33 2.03 -39.61 44.16
CA SER A 33 2.16 -38.50 43.18
C SER A 33 3.67 -38.28 42.99
N ARG A 34 4.21 -38.87 41.92
CA ARG A 34 5.45 -38.36 41.37
C ARG A 34 5.11 -36.94 40.89
N VAL A 35 5.31 -35.96 41.73
CA VAL A 35 5.59 -34.60 41.31
C VAL A 35 6.87 -34.73 40.52
N SER A 36 6.75 -34.83 39.22
CA SER A 36 7.87 -34.59 38.32
C SER A 36 8.31 -33.17 38.61
N ALA A 37 9.38 -33.04 39.40
CA ALA A 37 10.12 -31.81 39.47
C ALA A 37 10.52 -31.53 38.03
N ALA A 38 9.82 -30.60 37.36
CA ALA A 38 10.31 -29.96 36.15
C ALA A 38 11.66 -29.38 36.58
N GLN A 39 12.74 -30.09 36.28
CA GLN A 39 14.05 -29.48 36.23
C GLN A 39 13.92 -28.29 35.29
N THR A 40 13.96 -27.11 35.86
CA THR A 40 14.21 -25.87 35.15
C THR A 40 15.58 -26.04 34.50
N ARG A 41 15.62 -26.65 33.31
CA ARG A 41 16.78 -26.57 32.46
C ARG A 41 16.91 -25.08 32.18
N THR A 42 17.95 -24.45 32.66
CA THR A 42 18.36 -23.12 32.26
C THR A 42 18.72 -23.24 30.79
N ALA A 43 17.73 -23.00 29.90
CA ALA A 43 17.95 -22.89 28.47
C ALA A 43 19.07 -21.85 28.28
N GLN A 44 20.11 -22.23 27.58
CA GLN A 44 21.26 -21.35 27.37
C GLN A 44 20.81 -20.27 26.36
N ILE A 45 20.45 -19.09 26.87
CA ILE A 45 20.05 -17.94 26.02
C ILE A 45 21.22 -17.60 25.10
N ARG A 46 20.94 -17.43 23.83
CA ARG A 46 21.85 -16.90 22.79
C ARG A 46 21.50 -15.46 22.48
N THR A 47 22.51 -14.66 22.16
CA THR A 47 22.30 -13.25 21.81
C THR A 47 22.88 -12.90 20.44
N VAL A 48 22.24 -11.95 19.77
CA VAL A 48 22.75 -11.25 18.58
C VAL A 48 22.68 -9.76 18.87
N ASP A 49 23.79 -9.07 18.74
CA ASP A 49 23.94 -7.68 19.13
C ASP A 49 24.15 -6.76 17.94
N THR A 50 23.35 -5.69 17.87
CA THR A 50 23.65 -4.50 17.08
C THR A 50 24.20 -3.38 17.97
N ALA A 51 24.53 -2.22 17.38
CA ALA A 51 24.86 -1.04 18.17
C ALA A 51 23.70 -0.60 19.09
N LEU A 52 22.46 -0.75 18.64
CA LEU A 52 21.27 -0.23 19.29
C LEU A 52 20.50 -1.25 20.13
N ALA A 53 20.53 -2.52 19.75
CA ALA A 53 19.69 -3.55 20.37
C ALA A 53 20.41 -4.87 20.57
N THR A 54 19.93 -5.65 21.57
CA THR A 54 20.28 -7.05 21.82
C THR A 54 19.07 -7.93 21.58
N LEU A 55 19.17 -8.86 20.63
CA LEU A 55 18.19 -9.92 20.42
C LEU A 55 18.53 -11.12 21.27
N ARG A 56 17.53 -11.75 21.90
CA ARG A 56 17.68 -12.97 22.70
C ARG A 56 16.92 -14.14 22.06
N LEU A 57 17.59 -15.26 21.98
CA LEU A 57 17.05 -16.52 21.47
C LEU A 57 16.99 -17.58 22.58
N ASP A 58 15.94 -18.40 22.53
CA ASP A 58 15.86 -19.63 23.29
C ASP A 58 16.91 -20.63 22.75
N GLY A 59 17.72 -21.20 23.65
CA GLY A 59 18.77 -22.12 23.26
C GLY A 59 18.30 -23.55 22.95
N GLU A 60 17.05 -23.90 23.20
CA GLU A 60 16.47 -25.24 22.94
C GLU A 60 15.82 -25.32 21.55
N ASN A 61 15.05 -24.29 21.16
CA ASN A 61 14.34 -24.27 19.89
C ASN A 61 14.84 -23.20 18.91
N GLY A 62 15.69 -22.27 19.36
CA GLY A 62 16.25 -21.20 18.54
C GLY A 62 15.32 -20.02 18.32
N ASP A 63 14.16 -19.97 18.96
CA ASP A 63 13.17 -18.93 18.75
C ASP A 63 13.56 -17.58 19.37
N LEU A 64 13.16 -16.52 18.70
CA LEU A 64 13.29 -15.16 19.18
C LEU A 64 12.34 -14.94 20.36
N ILE A 65 12.90 -14.69 21.55
CA ILE A 65 12.17 -14.51 22.80
C ILE A 65 12.29 -13.12 23.41
N GLY A 66 13.07 -12.23 22.82
CA GLY A 66 13.20 -10.87 23.31
C GLY A 66 14.05 -9.98 22.42
N VAL A 67 13.71 -8.71 22.40
CA VAL A 67 14.53 -7.63 21.81
C VAL A 67 14.61 -6.50 22.82
N HIS A 68 15.82 -6.27 23.29
CA HIS A 68 16.14 -5.25 24.27
C HIS A 68 16.83 -4.06 23.57
N TRP A 69 16.25 -2.87 23.69
CA TRP A 69 16.83 -1.62 23.22
C TRP A 69 17.81 -1.07 24.28
N LYS A 70 19.09 -0.91 23.93
CA LYS A 70 20.16 -0.62 24.87
C LYS A 70 20.11 0.80 25.45
N SER A 71 19.60 1.76 24.69
CA SER A 71 19.49 3.16 25.15
C SER A 71 18.35 3.88 24.42
N PRO A 72 17.23 4.13 25.08
CA PRO A 72 16.96 3.87 26.50
C PRO A 72 16.86 2.39 26.82
N ASP A 73 16.99 1.99 28.07
CA ASP A 73 16.84 0.62 28.57
C ASP A 73 15.37 0.18 28.45
N LEU A 74 15.00 -0.48 27.32
CA LEU A 74 13.62 -0.80 26.99
C LEU A 74 13.48 -2.18 26.35
N GLU A 75 12.60 -3.01 26.88
CA GLU A 75 12.16 -4.24 26.22
C GLU A 75 11.12 -3.94 25.14
N VAL A 76 11.47 -4.13 23.87
CA VAL A 76 10.56 -4.00 22.73
C VAL A 76 9.65 -5.22 22.63
N ILE A 77 10.22 -6.41 22.91
CA ILE A 77 9.53 -7.69 22.94
C ILE A 77 9.66 -8.26 24.35
N ALA A 78 8.57 -8.27 25.10
CA ALA A 78 8.56 -8.57 26.52
C ALA A 78 7.77 -9.85 26.89
N GLU A 79 7.26 -10.62 25.90
CA GLU A 79 6.46 -11.82 26.16
C GLU A 79 7.06 -13.06 25.48
N PRO A 80 8.00 -13.75 26.15
CA PRO A 80 8.70 -14.93 25.61
C PRO A 80 7.76 -16.07 25.20
N ARG A 81 6.57 -16.17 25.81
CA ARG A 81 5.57 -17.20 25.45
C ARG A 81 5.06 -17.07 24.03
N LEU A 82 5.22 -15.92 23.37
CA LEU A 82 4.88 -15.69 21.97
C LEU A 82 6.11 -15.74 21.05
N GLY A 83 7.26 -16.22 21.54
CA GLY A 83 8.47 -16.41 20.74
C GLY A 83 8.25 -17.40 19.61
N GLU A 84 8.61 -17.02 18.39
CA GLU A 84 8.53 -17.83 17.18
C GLU A 84 9.41 -17.20 16.10
N ASN A 85 10.05 -18.00 15.24
CA ASN A 85 10.88 -17.51 14.14
C ASN A 85 10.18 -17.62 12.79
N PHE A 86 9.54 -18.77 12.57
CA PHE A 86 8.85 -19.06 11.30
C PHE A 86 7.66 -19.98 11.51
N ARG A 87 6.79 -19.96 10.50
CA ARG A 87 5.61 -20.82 10.38
C ARG A 87 5.43 -21.27 8.94
N LEU A 88 5.32 -22.58 8.70
CA LEU A 88 5.13 -23.13 7.37
C LEU A 88 3.75 -23.78 7.27
N VAL A 89 3.15 -23.74 6.08
CA VAL A 89 1.90 -24.43 5.77
C VAL A 89 2.12 -25.43 4.66
N LEU A 90 1.87 -26.70 4.94
CA LEU A 90 1.78 -27.79 3.95
C LEU A 90 0.35 -28.32 3.94
N PRO A 91 -0.53 -27.82 3.07
CA PRO A 91 -1.94 -28.21 3.10
C PRO A 91 -2.14 -29.72 2.97
N GLN A 92 -3.11 -30.23 3.70
CA GLN A 92 -3.60 -31.61 3.53
C GLN A 92 -4.42 -31.72 2.22
N PRO A 93 -4.67 -32.94 1.73
CA PRO A 93 -5.65 -33.15 0.65
C PRO A 93 -6.97 -32.46 0.99
N GLY A 94 -7.54 -31.72 0.03
CA GLY A 94 -8.73 -30.89 0.25
C GLY A 94 -8.41 -29.49 0.80
N ASN A 95 -7.14 -29.12 0.85
CA ASN A 95 -6.63 -27.79 1.25
C ASN A 95 -6.86 -27.43 2.73
N GLU A 96 -7.02 -28.40 3.59
CA GLU A 96 -7.03 -28.20 5.04
C GLU A 96 -5.67 -27.68 5.51
N GLY A 97 -5.67 -26.63 6.33
CA GLY A 97 -4.46 -26.05 6.91
C GLY A 97 -3.69 -27.09 7.74
N ASN A 98 -2.39 -27.15 7.54
CA ASN A 98 -1.48 -28.04 8.25
C ASN A 98 -0.17 -27.30 8.52
N TYR A 99 -0.02 -26.82 9.75
CA TYR A 99 0.97 -25.84 10.16
C TYR A 99 2.15 -26.52 10.86
N PHE A 100 3.35 -25.96 10.64
CA PHE A 100 4.59 -26.32 11.31
C PHE A 100 5.24 -25.03 11.81
N ASN A 101 5.25 -24.83 13.11
CA ASN A 101 5.82 -23.64 13.75
C ASN A 101 7.20 -23.95 14.31
N SER A 102 8.11 -22.97 14.29
CA SER A 102 9.44 -23.12 14.90
C SER A 102 9.36 -23.41 16.40
N ARG A 103 8.44 -22.79 17.11
CA ARG A 103 8.24 -22.99 18.55
C ARG A 103 7.89 -24.42 18.98
N ASP A 104 7.35 -25.21 18.08
CA ASP A 104 6.98 -26.60 18.31
C ASP A 104 8.10 -27.56 17.88
N GLN A 105 9.24 -27.04 17.40
CA GLN A 105 10.36 -27.81 16.92
C GLN A 105 11.47 -27.91 17.94
N SER A 106 12.29 -28.97 17.81
CA SER A 106 13.63 -28.99 18.37
C SER A 106 14.61 -28.59 17.31
N VAL A 107 15.40 -27.54 17.57
CA VAL A 107 16.45 -27.11 16.63
C VAL A 107 17.54 -28.19 16.56
N SER A 108 17.91 -28.62 15.34
CA SER A 108 18.98 -29.61 15.16
C SER A 108 20.34 -29.01 15.49
N LYS A 109 20.54 -27.73 15.20
CA LYS A 109 21.81 -27.01 15.43
C LYS A 109 21.62 -25.52 15.49
N ILE A 110 22.27 -24.86 16.42
CA ILE A 110 22.45 -23.39 16.50
C ILE A 110 23.94 -23.10 16.35
N GLU A 111 24.32 -22.48 15.23
CA GLU A 111 25.70 -22.17 14.88
C GLU A 111 25.93 -20.66 14.98
N PRO A 112 26.90 -20.21 15.77
CA PRO A 112 27.34 -18.83 15.69
C PRO A 112 27.97 -18.54 14.32
N THR A 113 27.65 -17.39 13.75
CA THR A 113 28.28 -16.84 12.56
C THR A 113 29.04 -15.55 12.92
N PRO A 114 29.91 -15.02 12.06
CA PRO A 114 30.63 -13.78 12.37
C PRO A 114 29.73 -12.59 12.70
N ASP A 115 28.50 -12.59 12.19
CA ASP A 115 27.52 -11.51 12.26
C ASP A 115 26.21 -11.90 12.98
N GLY A 116 26.14 -13.13 13.55
CA GLY A 116 24.90 -13.58 14.22
C GLY A 116 24.83 -15.07 14.44
N VAL A 117 23.69 -15.68 14.10
CA VAL A 117 23.43 -17.12 14.29
C VAL A 117 22.70 -17.74 13.11
N LEU A 118 22.94 -19.02 12.90
CA LEU A 118 22.22 -19.89 11.97
C LEU A 118 21.54 -21.03 12.73
N CYS A 119 20.22 -21.10 12.70
CA CYS A 119 19.44 -22.19 13.25
C CYS A 119 19.08 -23.17 12.12
N THR A 120 19.34 -24.46 12.33
CA THR A 120 19.02 -25.53 11.36
C THR A 120 18.02 -26.50 11.99
N TYR A 121 16.99 -26.83 11.23
CA TYR A 121 15.99 -27.83 11.53
C TYR A 121 16.03 -28.87 10.41
N ASP A 122 16.38 -30.11 10.70
CA ASP A 122 16.55 -31.18 9.66
C ASP A 122 15.22 -31.86 9.28
N SER A 123 14.19 -31.71 10.10
CA SER A 123 12.81 -32.12 9.85
C SER A 123 11.87 -31.27 10.69
N LEU A 124 10.60 -31.21 10.28
CA LEU A 124 9.58 -30.50 11.03
C LEU A 124 8.47 -31.46 11.47
N THR A 125 7.98 -31.24 12.67
CA THR A 125 6.95 -32.10 13.30
C THR A 125 5.79 -31.22 13.79
N ASN A 126 4.57 -31.74 13.69
CA ASN A 126 3.40 -31.18 14.35
C ASN A 126 2.61 -32.32 15.04
N ASN A 127 1.42 -32.03 15.55
CA ASN A 127 0.56 -33.01 16.21
C ASN A 127 0.01 -34.12 15.28
N ARG A 128 0.26 -34.06 13.98
CA ARG A 128 -0.24 -35.00 12.97
C ARG A 128 0.85 -35.85 12.34
N GLU A 129 2.01 -35.23 12.05
CA GLU A 129 3.06 -35.86 11.27
C GLU A 129 4.44 -35.22 11.45
N THR A 130 5.45 -35.96 10.98
CA THR A 130 6.81 -35.42 10.77
C THR A 130 7.09 -35.42 9.28
N VAL A 131 7.61 -34.28 8.76
CA VAL A 131 7.94 -34.10 7.35
C VAL A 131 9.44 -33.82 7.19
N ALA A 132 10.02 -34.31 6.10
CA ALA A 132 11.44 -34.16 5.79
C ALA A 132 11.72 -32.79 5.16
N LEU A 133 11.29 -31.72 5.81
CA LEU A 133 11.63 -30.35 5.42
C LEU A 133 12.86 -29.90 6.20
N LYS A 134 13.86 -29.41 5.49
CA LYS A 134 15.02 -28.80 6.13
C LYS A 134 14.89 -27.30 6.09
N VAL A 135 14.94 -26.65 7.27
CA VAL A 135 14.88 -25.19 7.40
C VAL A 135 16.22 -24.67 7.91
N ARG A 136 16.74 -23.66 7.24
CA ARG A 136 17.87 -22.83 7.68
C ARG A 136 17.36 -21.42 7.94
N TYR A 137 17.35 -21.03 9.20
CA TYR A 137 16.91 -19.71 9.63
C TYR A 137 18.10 -18.91 10.14
N ARG A 138 18.38 -17.80 9.47
CA ARG A 138 19.54 -16.97 9.78
C ARG A 138 19.08 -15.66 10.42
N ILE A 139 19.72 -15.30 11.52
CA ILE A 139 19.61 -14.00 12.18
C ILE A 139 20.99 -13.37 12.20
N ARG A 140 21.08 -12.12 11.70
CA ARG A 140 22.35 -11.39 11.68
C ARG A 140 22.18 -9.94 12.10
N ALA A 141 23.24 -9.36 12.65
CA ALA A 141 23.42 -7.94 12.83
C ALA A 141 24.00 -7.33 11.53
N ALA A 142 23.32 -6.33 10.97
CA ALA A 142 23.77 -5.61 9.79
C ALA A 142 23.70 -4.11 10.06
N GLY A 143 24.80 -3.54 10.55
CA GLY A 143 24.83 -2.20 11.09
C GLY A 143 23.94 -2.06 12.33
N GLU A 144 22.93 -1.21 12.22
CA GLU A 144 21.93 -1.01 13.29
C GLU A 144 20.74 -1.98 13.20
N GLN A 145 20.64 -2.76 12.11
CA GLN A 145 19.52 -3.65 11.85
C GLN A 145 19.79 -5.07 12.37
N LEU A 146 18.74 -5.69 12.89
CA LEU A 146 18.60 -7.14 12.99
C LEU A 146 17.92 -7.63 11.72
N GLN A 147 18.52 -8.60 11.02
CA GLN A 147 18.02 -9.11 9.76
C GLN A 147 17.74 -10.61 9.84
N PHE A 148 16.60 -11.02 9.32
CA PHE A 148 16.08 -12.38 9.35
C PHE A 148 15.93 -12.92 7.94
N SER A 149 16.47 -14.12 7.67
CA SER A 149 16.33 -14.79 6.38
C SER A 149 15.99 -16.26 6.58
N ILE A 150 15.27 -16.82 5.64
CA ILE A 150 14.86 -18.23 5.68
C ILE A 150 15.18 -18.94 4.38
N GLU A 151 15.63 -20.19 4.51
CA GLU A 151 15.78 -21.13 3.41
C GLU A 151 15.10 -22.45 3.80
N VAL A 152 14.25 -22.96 2.92
CA VAL A 152 13.48 -24.19 3.13
C VAL A 152 13.71 -25.14 1.98
N ASP A 153 14.38 -26.26 2.26
CA ASP A 153 14.50 -27.37 1.31
C ASP A 153 13.33 -28.32 1.47
N ASN A 154 12.56 -28.49 0.40
CA ASN A 154 11.43 -29.40 0.34
C ASN A 154 11.68 -30.53 -0.66
N PRO A 155 12.12 -31.73 -0.23
CA PRO A 155 12.32 -32.87 -1.12
C PRO A 155 11.03 -33.66 -1.41
N THR A 156 9.89 -33.23 -0.87
CA THR A 156 8.62 -33.97 -0.95
C THR A 156 7.75 -33.54 -2.14
N ASP A 157 6.78 -34.37 -2.53
CA ASP A 157 5.76 -34.05 -3.53
C ASP A 157 4.77 -32.97 -3.05
N ARG A 158 4.70 -32.72 -1.74
CA ARG A 158 3.75 -31.78 -1.15
C ARG A 158 4.27 -30.35 -1.30
N LYS A 159 3.37 -29.44 -1.68
CA LYS A 159 3.72 -28.02 -1.86
C LYS A 159 3.68 -27.28 -0.52
N ILE A 160 4.70 -26.49 -0.26
CA ILE A 160 4.67 -25.48 0.79
C ILE A 160 3.82 -24.31 0.25
N SER A 161 2.64 -24.09 0.79
CA SER A 161 1.76 -23.01 0.34
C SER A 161 2.10 -21.66 0.96
N GLU A 162 2.57 -21.65 2.20
CA GLU A 162 2.85 -20.43 2.95
C GLU A 162 4.14 -20.58 3.77
N VAL A 163 4.92 -19.51 3.81
CA VAL A 163 6.11 -19.37 4.65
C VAL A 163 6.04 -18.01 5.33
N MET A 164 5.65 -17.98 6.60
CA MET A 164 5.74 -16.82 7.46
C MET A 164 7.09 -16.84 8.17
N TYR A 165 7.82 -15.71 8.18
CA TYR A 165 9.13 -15.63 8.81
C TYR A 165 9.45 -14.21 9.26
N GLY A 166 10.57 -14.04 9.96
CA GLY A 166 10.89 -12.78 10.63
C GLY A 166 9.86 -12.45 11.71
N ILE A 167 9.29 -13.47 12.33
CA ILE A 167 8.21 -13.30 13.29
C ILE A 167 8.72 -12.60 14.53
N ILE A 168 8.03 -11.53 14.91
CA ILE A 168 8.29 -10.76 16.13
C ILE A 168 7.05 -10.86 17.01
N GLY A 169 7.10 -11.79 17.97
CA GLY A 169 5.98 -12.07 18.87
C GLY A 169 6.12 -11.40 20.24
N GLY A 170 4.99 -11.03 20.84
CA GLY A 170 4.96 -10.53 22.20
C GLY A 170 5.21 -9.03 22.37
N GLN A 171 4.92 -8.25 21.36
CA GLN A 171 5.02 -6.79 21.41
C GLN A 171 3.87 -6.21 22.24
N ARG A 172 4.18 -5.32 23.19
CA ARG A 172 3.18 -4.68 24.07
C ARG A 172 3.06 -3.17 23.86
N GLY A 173 3.80 -2.60 22.93
CA GLY A 173 3.90 -1.17 22.70
C GLY A 173 5.21 -0.58 23.22
N ILE A 174 5.40 0.71 23.00
CA ILE A 174 6.59 1.47 23.41
C ILE A 174 6.17 2.40 24.56
N GLY A 175 6.62 2.10 25.81
CA GLY A 175 6.16 2.83 26.97
C GLY A 175 4.67 2.58 27.25
N ASP A 176 3.84 3.62 27.20
CA ASP A 176 2.40 3.45 27.34
C ASP A 176 1.79 2.93 26.03
N ARG A 177 1.04 1.84 26.12
CA ARG A 177 0.33 1.24 25.01
C ARG A 177 -0.67 2.19 24.35
N LEU A 178 -1.33 3.06 25.11
CA LEU A 178 -2.30 4.01 24.60
C LEU A 178 -1.67 5.17 23.84
N ASP A 179 -0.38 5.43 24.09
CA ASP A 179 0.43 6.42 23.39
C ASP A 179 1.27 5.79 22.26
N THR A 180 1.19 4.47 22.09
CA THR A 180 1.88 3.78 21.00
C THR A 180 1.04 3.79 19.75
N GLU A 181 1.59 4.34 18.71
CA GLU A 181 1.01 4.40 17.38
C GLU A 181 1.68 3.38 16.45
N SER A 182 1.02 3.08 15.35
CA SER A 182 1.56 2.24 14.28
C SER A 182 1.24 2.85 12.92
N LEU A 183 2.18 2.70 11.98
CA LEU A 183 1.99 3.10 10.61
C LEU A 183 2.28 1.92 9.69
N ILE A 184 1.28 1.49 8.92
CA ILE A 184 1.42 0.59 7.78
C ILE A 184 1.02 1.40 6.54
N PRO A 185 1.97 1.76 5.66
CA PRO A 185 1.69 2.65 4.54
C PRO A 185 0.68 2.07 3.56
N SER A 186 -0.24 2.90 3.12
CA SER A 186 -1.14 2.65 1.99
C SER A 186 -0.99 3.77 0.97
N TRP A 187 -1.77 3.73 -0.09
CA TRP A 187 -1.77 4.81 -1.09
C TRP A 187 -2.33 6.12 -0.53
N SER A 188 -3.28 6.04 0.37
CA SER A 188 -4.06 7.20 0.84
C SER A 188 -4.21 7.29 2.35
N THR A 189 -3.89 6.23 3.08
CA THR A 189 -4.11 6.17 4.53
C THR A 189 -3.06 5.32 5.22
N ASN A 190 -3.08 5.35 6.55
CA ASN A 190 -2.43 4.36 7.38
C ASN A 190 -3.40 3.18 7.58
N LEU A 191 -3.00 1.96 7.18
CA LEU A 191 -3.86 0.76 7.25
C LEU A 191 -4.14 0.29 8.68
N ALA A 192 -3.27 0.59 9.61
CA ALA A 192 -3.41 0.15 11.00
C ALA A 192 -3.07 1.25 12.01
N PRO A 193 -3.76 2.40 11.96
CA PRO A 193 -3.57 3.41 13.00
C PRO A 193 -4.07 2.86 14.34
N ASN A 194 -3.39 3.22 15.41
CA ASN A 194 -3.79 2.85 16.78
C ASN A 194 -3.87 1.33 17.03
N LEU A 195 -3.00 0.54 16.39
CA LEU A 195 -2.96 -0.92 16.55
C LEU A 195 -2.91 -1.34 18.02
N PHE A 196 -2.02 -0.73 18.80
CA PHE A 196 -1.82 -1.04 20.22
C PHE A 196 -2.94 -0.51 21.12
N SER A 197 -3.49 0.65 20.85
CA SER A 197 -4.60 1.21 21.65
C SER A 197 -5.89 0.40 21.47
N ARG A 198 -6.08 -0.22 20.33
CA ARG A 198 -7.20 -1.14 20.05
C ARG A 198 -6.97 -2.54 20.59
N PHE A 199 -5.76 -2.86 21.00
CA PHE A 199 -5.40 -4.14 21.60
C PHE A 199 -5.92 -4.23 23.05
N ASN A 200 -7.22 -4.37 23.21
CA ASN A 200 -7.92 -4.40 24.50
C ASN A 200 -8.70 -5.70 24.75
N GLY A 201 -8.39 -6.77 23.97
CA GLY A 201 -9.12 -8.04 24.04
C GLY A 201 -10.43 -8.08 23.25
N GLY A 202 -10.84 -6.98 22.67
CA GLY A 202 -12.05 -6.88 21.83
C GLY A 202 -11.82 -7.15 20.34
N GLY A 203 -10.57 -7.37 19.95
CA GLY A 203 -10.19 -7.58 18.57
C GLY A 203 -10.13 -6.28 17.74
N TYR A 204 -9.60 -6.42 16.53
CA TYR A 204 -9.53 -5.35 15.55
C TYR A 204 -10.84 -5.28 14.79
N GLY A 205 -11.68 -4.31 15.07
CA GLY A 205 -13.04 -4.21 14.49
C GLY A 205 -13.01 -4.25 12.97
N GLY A 206 -13.73 -5.22 12.42
CA GLY A 206 -13.73 -5.54 11.01
C GLY A 206 -14.00 -4.35 10.08
N GLY A 207 -13.14 -4.20 9.11
CA GLY A 207 -13.32 -3.36 7.94
C GLY A 207 -13.15 -4.19 6.68
N ASN A 208 -13.47 -3.62 5.55
CA ASN A 208 -13.42 -4.26 4.23
C ASN A 208 -11.99 -4.66 3.76
N LEU A 209 -10.97 -4.53 4.59
CA LEU A 209 -9.57 -4.72 4.23
C LEU A 209 -8.94 -6.00 4.80
N GLY A 210 -9.73 -7.04 5.04
CA GLY A 210 -9.22 -8.31 5.55
C GLY A 210 -8.86 -8.31 7.03
N ILE A 211 -9.12 -7.23 7.75
CA ILE A 211 -8.93 -7.13 9.19
C ILE A 211 -10.05 -7.91 9.86
N ARG A 212 -9.70 -8.99 10.53
CA ARG A 212 -10.61 -9.73 11.40
C ARG A 212 -10.44 -9.27 12.84
N TYR A 213 -11.32 -9.70 13.71
CA TYR A 213 -11.35 -9.26 15.11
C TYR A 213 -10.05 -9.45 15.89
N ASP A 214 -9.14 -10.28 15.40
CA ASP A 214 -7.97 -10.78 16.09
C ASP A 214 -6.70 -10.83 15.23
N ALA A 215 -6.82 -10.56 13.94
CA ALA A 215 -5.70 -10.53 13.01
C ALA A 215 -5.95 -9.56 11.86
N GLY A 216 -4.87 -9.05 11.27
CA GLY A 216 -4.88 -8.21 10.08
C GLY A 216 -3.87 -8.72 9.08
N THR A 217 -4.27 -8.81 7.81
CA THR A 217 -3.43 -9.23 6.70
C THR A 217 -3.32 -8.10 5.69
N PHE A 218 -2.11 -7.62 5.44
CA PHE A 218 -1.84 -6.49 4.57
C PHE A 218 -0.95 -6.91 3.42
N THR A 219 -1.51 -6.96 2.21
CA THR A 219 -0.83 -7.49 1.02
C THR A 219 0.10 -6.47 0.38
N TYR A 220 1.32 -6.90 0.05
CA TYR A 220 2.33 -6.16 -0.70
C TYR A 220 2.83 -7.00 -1.90
N PRO A 221 2.96 -6.43 -3.12
CA PRO A 221 2.29 -5.19 -3.53
C PRO A 221 0.78 -5.40 -3.61
N GLY A 222 0.02 -4.38 -3.26
CA GLY A 222 -1.43 -4.46 -3.17
C GLY A 222 -1.95 -3.35 -2.24
N ALA A 223 -2.58 -3.69 -1.12
CA ALA A 223 -2.98 -2.71 -0.12
C ALA A 223 -1.80 -1.87 0.41
N MET A 224 -0.61 -2.49 0.48
CA MET A 224 0.64 -1.80 0.80
C MET A 224 1.41 -1.48 -0.48
N PRO A 225 1.75 -0.22 -0.77
CA PRO A 225 2.64 0.17 -1.86
C PRO A 225 4.12 0.10 -1.48
N MET A 226 4.44 -0.04 -0.20
CA MET A 226 5.80 -0.17 0.36
C MET A 226 5.82 -1.28 1.40
N GLY A 227 6.87 -2.10 1.38
CA GLY A 227 6.99 -3.29 2.24
C GLY A 227 7.51 -3.00 3.65
N TRP A 228 6.98 -2.02 4.38
CA TRP A 228 7.41 -1.70 5.74
C TRP A 228 6.26 -1.27 6.66
N MET A 229 6.52 -1.33 7.95
CA MET A 229 5.70 -0.70 8.98
C MET A 229 6.60 -0.03 10.02
N ASP A 230 6.03 0.89 10.76
CA ASP A 230 6.63 1.46 11.95
C ASP A 230 5.71 1.35 13.15
N VAL A 231 6.32 1.17 14.32
CA VAL A 231 5.64 1.28 15.61
C VAL A 231 6.40 2.31 16.42
N TYR A 232 5.71 3.34 16.89
CA TYR A 232 6.37 4.46 17.56
C TYR A 232 5.50 5.06 18.66
N ASN A 233 6.17 5.77 19.57
CA ASN A 233 5.53 6.62 20.56
C ASN A 233 6.12 8.03 20.41
N ALA A 234 5.36 8.92 19.77
CA ALA A 234 5.79 10.29 19.48
C ALA A 234 6.09 11.10 20.76
N LYS A 235 5.39 10.83 21.88
CA LYS A 235 5.64 11.50 23.16
C LYS A 235 6.95 11.05 23.78
N ALA A 236 7.31 9.78 23.65
CA ALA A 236 8.58 9.25 24.12
C ALA A 236 9.72 9.51 23.13
N GLY A 237 9.41 9.85 21.88
CA GLY A 237 10.37 10.03 20.80
C GLY A 237 11.11 8.75 20.43
N LEU A 238 10.42 7.61 20.44
CA LEU A 238 10.99 6.27 20.25
C LEU A 238 10.13 5.46 19.28
N GLY A 239 10.78 4.63 18.44
CA GLY A 239 10.11 3.75 17.51
C GLY A 239 10.93 2.54 17.11
N TYR A 240 10.32 1.61 16.38
CA TYR A 240 11.03 0.56 15.66
C TYR A 240 10.42 0.33 14.27
N TYR A 241 11.32 0.34 13.31
CA TYR A 241 11.08 0.02 11.91
C TYR A 241 11.08 -1.49 11.70
N TYR A 242 10.12 -2.01 10.93
CA TYR A 242 10.03 -3.41 10.55
C TYR A 242 9.67 -3.52 9.08
N ALA A 243 10.51 -4.19 8.26
CA ALA A 243 10.34 -4.18 6.81
C ALA A 243 10.77 -5.47 6.14
N ASN A 244 10.12 -5.80 5.04
CA ASN A 244 10.62 -6.76 4.08
C ASN A 244 11.60 -6.07 3.11
N GLN A 245 12.85 -6.49 3.12
CA GLN A 245 13.93 -6.00 2.25
C GLN A 245 14.34 -7.05 1.20
N ASP A 246 13.50 -8.05 0.95
CA ASP A 246 13.69 -9.03 -0.13
C ASP A 246 13.65 -8.30 -1.49
N LEU A 247 14.63 -8.57 -2.34
CA LEU A 247 14.72 -7.96 -3.68
C LEU A 247 13.83 -8.63 -4.71
N GLU A 248 13.35 -9.84 -4.41
CA GLU A 248 12.39 -10.54 -5.26
C GLU A 248 11.03 -9.86 -5.25
N THR A 249 10.51 -9.54 -6.43
CA THR A 249 9.16 -8.97 -6.57
C THR A 249 8.15 -10.11 -6.62
N ARG A 250 7.38 -10.26 -5.56
CA ARG A 250 6.34 -11.28 -5.39
C ARG A 250 5.23 -10.79 -4.48
N VAL A 251 4.08 -11.42 -4.52
CA VAL A 251 3.01 -11.19 -3.55
C VAL A 251 3.45 -11.70 -2.17
N MET A 252 3.38 -10.82 -1.20
CA MET A 252 3.64 -11.11 0.22
C MET A 252 2.56 -10.47 1.06
N SER A 253 2.44 -10.90 2.31
CA SER A 253 1.54 -10.24 3.26
C SER A 253 2.24 -9.99 4.58
N LEU A 254 2.03 -8.81 5.13
CA LEU A 254 2.31 -8.53 6.54
C LEU A 254 1.12 -9.04 7.35
N GLU A 255 1.36 -10.00 8.22
CA GLU A 255 0.37 -10.54 9.15
C GLU A 255 0.55 -9.90 10.52
N VAL A 256 -0.56 -9.52 11.16
CA VAL A 256 -0.62 -8.95 12.51
C VAL A 256 -1.63 -9.75 13.31
N GLU A 257 -1.20 -10.37 14.40
CA GLU A 257 -2.05 -11.22 15.25
C GLU A 257 -2.09 -10.69 16.70
N LEU A 258 -3.27 -10.69 17.31
CA LEU A 258 -3.50 -10.26 18.70
C LEU A 258 -3.62 -11.46 19.62
N HIS A 259 -2.77 -11.57 20.63
CA HIS A 259 -2.77 -12.71 21.55
C HIS A 259 -3.15 -12.32 22.99
N PRO A 260 -3.90 -13.18 23.71
CA PRO A 260 -4.34 -14.54 23.38
C PRO A 260 -5.66 -14.62 22.62
N PHE A 261 -6.17 -13.51 22.13
CA PHE A 261 -7.52 -13.42 21.57
C PHE A 261 -7.57 -13.77 20.07
N SER A 262 -6.41 -14.06 19.45
CA SER A 262 -6.37 -14.46 18.04
C SER A 262 -7.14 -15.74 17.81
N LYS A 263 -8.02 -15.68 16.77
CA LYS A 263 -8.75 -16.82 16.23
C LYS A 263 -8.29 -17.18 14.82
N SER A 264 -7.14 -16.67 14.43
CA SER A 264 -6.57 -16.97 13.13
C SER A 264 -6.39 -18.48 12.98
N ALA A 265 -6.39 -18.97 11.75
CA ALA A 265 -6.18 -20.39 11.47
C ALA A 265 -4.80 -20.90 11.94
N SER A 266 -3.89 -19.99 12.23
CA SER A 266 -2.58 -20.30 12.78
C SER A 266 -2.54 -20.47 14.30
N VAL A 267 -3.64 -20.21 15.01
CA VAL A 267 -3.74 -20.47 16.44
C VAL A 267 -3.39 -21.92 16.77
N ARG A 268 -2.59 -22.09 17.77
CA ARG A 268 -2.00 -23.36 18.19
C ARG A 268 -2.38 -23.72 19.61
N ASP A 269 -2.41 -25.02 19.89
CA ASP A 269 -2.55 -25.53 21.25
C ASP A 269 -1.38 -25.11 22.15
N SER A 270 -0.22 -24.83 21.57
CA SER A 270 0.96 -24.34 22.28
C SER A 270 0.91 -22.86 22.67
N TRP A 271 -0.02 -22.10 22.12
CA TRP A 271 -0.19 -20.69 22.50
C TRP A 271 -1.01 -20.56 23.79
N PRO A 272 -0.62 -19.60 24.66
CA PRO A 272 -1.37 -19.37 25.88
C PRO A 272 -2.83 -19.07 25.61
N THR A 273 -3.72 -19.79 26.29
CA THR A 273 -5.15 -19.54 26.27
C THR A 273 -5.49 -18.24 27.03
N PRO A 274 -6.68 -17.65 26.82
CA PRO A 274 -7.14 -16.50 27.61
C PRO A 274 -7.11 -16.75 29.12
N ALA A 275 -7.39 -17.99 29.56
CA ALA A 275 -7.33 -18.35 30.97
C ALA A 275 -5.90 -18.36 31.51
N GLU A 276 -4.94 -18.92 30.75
CA GLU A 276 -3.51 -18.93 31.11
C GLU A 276 -2.88 -17.53 31.09
N ALA A 277 -3.43 -16.63 30.28
CA ALA A 277 -3.07 -15.21 30.26
C ALA A 277 -3.68 -14.40 31.42
N GLY A 278 -4.56 -15.02 32.21
CA GLY A 278 -5.25 -14.32 33.30
C GLY A 278 -6.27 -13.28 32.83
N GLY A 279 -6.73 -13.40 31.56
CA GLY A 279 -7.64 -12.45 30.92
C GLY A 279 -6.97 -11.20 30.35
N GLU A 280 -5.67 -11.04 30.51
CA GLU A 280 -4.92 -9.88 30.00
C GLU A 280 -4.34 -10.16 28.60
N PRO A 281 -4.26 -9.13 27.73
CA PRO A 281 -3.55 -9.25 26.45
C PRO A 281 -2.08 -9.59 26.65
N LEU A 282 -1.57 -10.60 25.94
CA LEU A 282 -0.15 -10.97 26.01
C LEU A 282 0.71 -10.09 25.12
N GLY A 283 0.25 -9.80 23.93
CA GLY A 283 0.98 -8.96 22.98
C GLY A 283 0.53 -9.17 21.54
N ILE A 284 1.19 -8.45 20.66
CA ILE A 284 1.00 -8.50 19.21
C ILE A 284 2.12 -9.32 18.59
N THR A 285 1.80 -10.17 17.62
CA THR A 285 2.75 -10.86 16.77
C THR A 285 2.65 -10.29 15.35
N ILE A 286 3.79 -10.00 14.74
CA ILE A 286 3.89 -9.59 13.34
C ILE A 286 4.85 -10.53 12.60
N GLY A 287 4.65 -10.68 11.29
CA GLY A 287 5.54 -11.46 10.43
C GLY A 287 5.21 -11.29 8.96
N TRP A 288 6.15 -11.62 8.08
CA TRP A 288 5.95 -11.58 6.63
C TRP A 288 5.64 -12.97 6.09
N VAL A 289 4.55 -13.09 5.36
CA VAL A 289 4.09 -14.33 4.74
C VAL A 289 4.39 -14.31 3.25
N ASN A 290 5.03 -15.37 2.75
CA ASN A 290 5.26 -15.65 1.34
C ASN A 290 4.42 -16.85 0.89
N PHE A 291 4.12 -16.94 -0.40
CA PHE A 291 3.25 -17.95 -1.00
C PHE A 291 3.95 -18.74 -2.12
N PRO A 292 5.01 -19.53 -1.80
CA PRO A 292 5.89 -20.11 -2.81
C PRO A 292 5.31 -21.26 -3.62
N TYR A 293 4.40 -22.03 -3.06
CA TYR A 293 3.84 -23.25 -3.69
C TYR A 293 4.91 -24.21 -4.24
N VAL A 294 6.04 -24.35 -3.54
CA VAL A 294 7.20 -25.12 -3.96
C VAL A 294 7.13 -26.57 -3.45
N SER A 295 7.45 -27.53 -4.32
CA SER A 295 7.73 -28.95 -4.03
C SER A 295 8.98 -29.35 -4.81
N HIS A 296 9.74 -30.36 -4.32
CA HIS A 296 11.00 -30.82 -4.93
C HIS A 296 11.98 -29.67 -5.24
N GLY A 297 12.13 -28.75 -4.27
CA GLY A 297 12.98 -27.58 -4.50
C GLY A 297 13.24 -26.80 -3.21
N THR A 298 13.99 -25.73 -3.37
CA THR A 298 14.36 -24.84 -2.29
C THR A 298 13.63 -23.50 -2.43
N PHE A 299 13.05 -23.03 -1.35
CA PHE A 299 12.53 -21.69 -1.22
C PHE A 299 13.48 -20.84 -0.39
N THR A 300 13.77 -19.62 -0.83
CA THR A 300 14.55 -18.64 -0.09
C THR A 300 13.83 -17.31 -0.02
N ALA A 301 13.93 -16.63 1.12
CA ALA A 301 13.38 -15.28 1.30
C ALA A 301 14.17 -14.47 2.32
N GLY A 302 14.11 -13.16 2.16
CA GLY A 302 14.70 -12.19 3.09
C GLY A 302 15.76 -11.28 2.48
N PRO A 303 16.28 -10.33 3.28
CA PRO A 303 16.01 -10.24 4.71
C PRO A 303 14.71 -9.52 5.05
N VAL A 304 14.12 -9.88 6.19
CA VAL A 304 13.25 -9.00 6.97
C VAL A 304 14.14 -8.23 7.94
N ALA A 305 13.95 -6.93 8.05
CA ALA A 305 14.75 -6.07 8.91
C ALA A 305 13.94 -5.53 10.09
N LEU A 306 14.55 -5.49 11.26
CA LEU A 306 14.06 -4.82 12.46
C LEU A 306 15.12 -3.82 12.92
N GLN A 307 14.74 -2.55 13.14
CA GLN A 307 15.64 -1.51 13.63
C GLN A 307 14.91 -0.62 14.62
N VAL A 308 15.45 -0.49 15.85
CA VAL A 308 14.98 0.51 16.80
C VAL A 308 15.53 1.90 16.42
N HIS A 309 14.75 2.96 16.66
CA HIS A 309 15.16 4.31 16.33
C HIS A 309 14.57 5.36 17.28
N GLY A 310 15.19 6.50 17.37
CA GLY A 310 14.62 7.69 18.01
C GLY A 310 13.68 8.41 17.04
N GLY A 311 12.60 9.02 17.56
CA GLY A 311 11.64 9.80 16.75
C GLY A 311 10.35 9.01 16.44
N ASP A 312 9.78 9.33 15.29
CA ASP A 312 8.54 8.76 14.80
C ASP A 312 8.74 8.12 13.40
N TRP A 313 7.64 7.81 12.71
CA TRP A 313 7.64 7.16 11.40
C TRP A 313 8.47 7.86 10.29
N HIS A 314 8.78 9.14 10.44
CA HIS A 314 9.65 9.84 9.49
C HIS A 314 11.06 9.24 9.48
N VAL A 315 11.54 8.77 10.65
CA VAL A 315 12.83 8.08 10.75
C VAL A 315 12.76 6.72 10.04
N ALA A 316 11.69 5.95 10.26
CA ALA A 316 11.45 4.67 9.57
C ALA A 316 11.41 4.86 8.05
N SER A 317 10.74 5.91 7.57
CA SER A 317 10.73 6.31 6.16
C SER A 317 12.15 6.55 5.61
N HIS A 318 13.02 7.24 6.36
CA HIS A 318 14.41 7.45 5.95
C HIS A 318 15.23 6.16 5.93
N ILE A 319 15.02 5.25 6.89
CA ILE A 319 15.67 3.94 6.90
C ILE A 319 15.27 3.16 5.66
N TYR A 320 13.96 3.11 5.34
CA TYR A 320 13.44 2.44 4.15
C TYR A 320 14.00 3.06 2.86
N ARG A 321 13.97 4.39 2.76
CA ARG A 321 14.50 5.11 1.60
C ARG A 321 15.99 4.86 1.40
N SER A 322 16.78 4.83 2.47
CA SER A 322 18.23 4.56 2.41
C SER A 322 18.52 3.15 1.87
N TRP A 323 17.71 2.17 2.25
CA TRP A 323 17.78 0.83 1.68
C TRP A 323 17.37 0.82 0.20
N TYR A 324 16.24 1.48 -0.13
CA TYR A 324 15.73 1.56 -1.50
C TYR A 324 16.76 2.14 -2.48
N ASP A 325 17.39 3.23 -2.12
CA ASP A 325 18.39 3.92 -2.96
C ASP A 325 19.66 3.10 -3.24
N GLN A 326 19.92 2.06 -2.44
CA GLN A 326 21.04 1.14 -2.68
C GLN A 326 20.73 0.11 -3.77
N HIS A 327 19.45 -0.11 -4.09
CA HIS A 327 19.01 -1.20 -4.97
C HIS A 327 18.23 -0.73 -6.19
N PHE A 328 17.59 0.43 -6.12
CA PHE A 328 16.69 0.95 -7.14
C PHE A 328 17.02 2.40 -7.46
N ALA A 329 16.98 2.73 -8.75
CA ALA A 329 17.10 4.12 -9.22
C ALA A 329 15.75 4.57 -9.75
N ILE A 330 15.24 5.69 -9.23
CA ILE A 330 14.03 6.32 -9.77
C ILE A 330 14.43 7.07 -11.04
N ASP A 331 13.77 6.76 -12.17
CA ASP A 331 14.00 7.46 -13.42
C ASP A 331 13.53 8.92 -13.35
N ARG A 332 14.10 9.72 -14.20
CA ARG A 332 13.71 11.13 -14.29
C ARG A 332 12.63 11.27 -15.36
N PRO A 333 11.44 11.77 -14.99
CA PRO A 333 10.39 12.02 -15.96
C PRO A 333 10.81 13.06 -17.02
N PRO A 334 10.19 13.07 -18.21
CA PRO A 334 10.42 14.08 -19.24
C PRO A 334 10.26 15.50 -18.71
N ASP A 335 11.01 16.44 -19.28
CA ASP A 335 11.00 17.84 -18.82
C ASP A 335 9.63 18.51 -18.90
N TRP A 336 8.81 18.14 -19.88
CA TRP A 336 7.46 18.68 -20.00
C TRP A 336 6.59 18.25 -18.82
N LEU A 337 6.66 16.97 -18.42
CA LEU A 337 5.89 16.42 -17.32
C LEU A 337 6.31 17.03 -15.96
N ARG A 338 7.59 17.33 -15.81
CA ARG A 338 8.09 18.03 -14.62
C ARG A 338 7.58 19.46 -14.49
N LYS A 339 7.06 20.04 -15.54
CA LYS A 339 6.45 21.39 -15.59
C LYS A 339 4.93 21.33 -15.62
N GLU A 340 4.39 20.11 -15.76
CA GLU A 340 2.96 19.88 -15.82
C GLU A 340 2.32 20.12 -14.45
N ASN A 341 1.18 20.82 -14.46
CA ASN A 341 0.48 21.13 -13.22
C ASN A 341 -0.92 20.52 -13.19
N ALA A 342 -1.56 20.35 -14.34
CA ALA A 342 -2.93 19.89 -14.40
C ALA A 342 -3.24 19.12 -15.69
N TRP A 343 -4.13 18.15 -15.54
CA TRP A 343 -4.72 17.36 -16.64
C TRP A 343 -6.19 17.74 -16.80
N GLN A 344 -6.73 17.49 -17.98
CA GLN A 344 -8.14 17.24 -18.17
C GLN A 344 -8.32 15.82 -18.68
N SER A 345 -9.14 15.03 -18.00
CA SER A 345 -9.54 13.71 -18.43
C SER A 345 -10.93 13.75 -19.06
N ILE A 346 -11.09 13.11 -20.22
CA ILE A 346 -12.33 13.11 -21.01
C ILE A 346 -12.66 11.71 -21.52
N ILE A 347 -13.92 11.30 -21.39
CA ILE A 347 -14.41 10.03 -21.92
C ILE A 347 -15.03 10.23 -23.31
N LEU A 348 -14.70 9.38 -24.27
CA LEU A 348 -15.27 9.42 -25.61
C LEU A 348 -16.45 8.46 -25.78
N SER A 349 -16.34 7.26 -25.22
CA SER A 349 -17.46 6.34 -25.12
C SER A 349 -17.40 5.55 -23.81
N ASN A 350 -18.58 5.24 -23.26
CA ASN A 350 -18.68 4.43 -22.05
C ASN A 350 -18.59 2.92 -22.36
N SER A 351 -18.67 2.08 -21.34
CA SER A 351 -18.58 0.61 -21.47
C SER A 351 -19.75 -0.05 -22.21
N GLU A 352 -20.77 0.69 -22.59
CA GLU A 352 -21.88 0.25 -23.43
C GLU A 352 -21.83 0.89 -24.81
N ASP A 353 -20.67 1.46 -25.17
CA ASP A 353 -20.38 2.08 -26.46
C ASP A 353 -21.30 3.27 -26.78
N VAL A 354 -21.82 3.93 -25.74
CA VAL A 354 -22.54 5.18 -25.88
C VAL A 354 -21.55 6.32 -26.14
N VAL A 355 -21.65 6.95 -27.30
CA VAL A 355 -20.77 8.03 -27.70
C VAL A 355 -21.07 9.30 -26.90
N VAL A 356 -20.06 9.83 -26.23
CA VAL A 356 -20.08 11.10 -25.50
C VAL A 356 -19.42 12.18 -26.36
N HIS A 357 -18.22 11.90 -26.90
CA HIS A 357 -17.47 12.76 -27.80
C HIS A 357 -16.91 11.98 -28.96
N ARG A 358 -16.59 12.71 -30.07
CA ARG A 358 -15.95 12.14 -31.26
C ARG A 358 -14.53 12.65 -31.42
N PHE A 359 -13.71 11.95 -32.23
CA PHE A 359 -12.30 12.31 -32.41
C PHE A 359 -12.11 13.74 -32.94
N ASN A 360 -13.00 14.23 -33.80
CA ASN A 360 -12.93 15.58 -34.35
C ASN A 360 -13.24 16.69 -33.34
N GLU A 361 -13.80 16.37 -32.17
CA GLU A 361 -14.08 17.33 -31.07
C GLU A 361 -12.90 17.53 -30.16
N LEU A 362 -11.97 16.54 -30.07
CA LEU A 362 -10.84 16.53 -29.16
C LEU A 362 -9.96 17.78 -29.23
N PRO A 363 -9.59 18.32 -30.42
CA PRO A 363 -8.73 19.52 -30.46
C PRO A 363 -9.38 20.74 -29.80
N LYS A 364 -10.73 20.87 -29.92
CA LYS A 364 -11.46 21.95 -29.24
C LYS A 364 -11.45 21.78 -27.73
N LEU A 365 -11.75 20.57 -27.23
CA LEU A 365 -11.75 20.27 -25.81
C LEU A 365 -10.36 20.52 -25.18
N ALA A 366 -9.31 20.13 -25.90
CA ALA A 366 -7.93 20.39 -25.44
C ALA A 366 -7.59 21.89 -25.48
N ALA A 367 -8.11 22.66 -26.44
CA ALA A 367 -7.94 24.11 -26.48
C ALA A 367 -8.69 24.80 -25.33
N ASP A 368 -9.88 24.31 -24.98
CA ASP A 368 -10.63 24.78 -23.82
C ASP A 368 -9.86 24.56 -22.52
N ALA A 369 -9.27 23.39 -22.34
CA ALA A 369 -8.42 23.08 -21.18
C ALA A 369 -7.18 24.00 -21.10
N LYS A 370 -6.52 24.21 -22.23
CA LYS A 370 -5.29 25.01 -22.31
C LYS A 370 -5.47 26.45 -21.82
N GLN A 371 -6.62 27.08 -22.06
CA GLN A 371 -6.86 28.47 -21.62
C GLN A 371 -6.82 28.63 -20.09
N TYR A 372 -7.01 27.53 -19.33
CA TYR A 372 -6.87 27.47 -17.88
C TYR A 372 -5.46 27.03 -17.43
N GLY A 373 -4.51 26.86 -18.34
CA GLY A 373 -3.15 26.44 -18.05
C GLY A 373 -2.99 24.92 -17.93
N ILE A 374 -4.00 24.15 -18.32
CA ILE A 374 -3.98 22.69 -18.36
C ILE A 374 -3.29 22.28 -19.66
N THR A 375 -2.24 21.46 -19.57
CA THR A 375 -1.38 21.10 -20.71
C THR A 375 -1.24 19.60 -20.92
N THR A 376 -1.94 18.77 -20.17
CA THR A 376 -2.13 17.34 -20.46
C THR A 376 -3.61 17.02 -20.65
N PHE A 377 -3.90 16.20 -21.64
CA PHE A 377 -5.25 15.83 -22.02
C PHE A 377 -5.37 14.32 -22.11
N GLU A 378 -6.00 13.70 -21.09
CA GLU A 378 -6.21 12.28 -21.02
C GLU A 378 -7.48 11.86 -21.76
N ILE A 379 -7.36 10.84 -22.61
CA ILE A 379 -8.41 10.37 -23.51
C ILE A 379 -8.80 8.95 -23.12
N LEU A 380 -10.02 8.81 -22.58
CA LEU A 380 -10.59 7.54 -22.12
C LEU A 380 -11.66 7.04 -23.11
N GLY A 381 -11.88 5.74 -23.17
CA GLY A 381 -12.94 5.13 -23.97
C GLY A 381 -12.82 5.42 -25.47
N TRP A 382 -11.61 5.62 -25.96
CA TRP A 382 -11.28 5.92 -27.36
C TRP A 382 -11.24 4.66 -28.22
N ASP A 383 -11.12 3.48 -27.62
CA ASP A 383 -10.88 2.18 -28.23
C ASP A 383 -12.16 1.34 -28.37
N MET A 384 -12.01 0.21 -29.04
CA MET A 384 -13.10 -0.70 -29.38
C MET A 384 -13.91 -1.12 -28.15
N GLY A 385 -15.20 -0.73 -28.13
CA GLY A 385 -16.16 -1.07 -27.09
C GLY A 385 -16.30 -0.01 -25.98
N GLY A 386 -15.48 1.05 -26.01
CA GLY A 386 -15.48 2.11 -25.01
C GLY A 386 -14.69 1.74 -23.75
N ILE A 387 -14.73 2.64 -22.75
CA ILE A 387 -13.98 2.42 -21.50
C ILE A 387 -14.36 1.11 -20.85
N ASP A 388 -13.35 0.38 -20.37
CA ASP A 388 -13.48 -0.92 -19.69
C ASP A 388 -14.15 -2.01 -20.51
N ARG A 389 -14.13 -1.91 -21.85
CA ARG A 389 -14.63 -2.91 -22.78
C ARG A 389 -13.65 -3.17 -23.92
N GLY A 390 -13.77 -4.32 -24.53
CA GLY A 390 -12.98 -4.68 -25.71
C GLY A 390 -11.50 -4.98 -25.44
N TYR A 391 -11.01 -4.81 -24.22
CA TYR A 391 -9.58 -4.97 -23.88
C TYR A 391 -9.05 -6.37 -24.21
N PRO A 392 -7.78 -6.44 -24.58
CA PRO A 392 -6.85 -5.39 -25.00
C PRO A 392 -6.82 -5.20 -26.54
N GLN A 393 -7.89 -4.70 -27.13
CA GLN A 393 -7.96 -4.35 -28.55
C GLN A 393 -7.78 -2.83 -28.70
N TYR A 394 -6.56 -2.33 -28.61
CA TYR A 394 -6.25 -0.91 -28.64
C TYR A 394 -6.29 -0.39 -30.07
N ARG A 395 -7.48 -0.28 -30.60
CA ARG A 395 -7.79 0.28 -31.93
C ARG A 395 -8.86 1.35 -31.79
N PRO A 396 -8.77 2.47 -32.56
CA PRO A 396 -9.79 3.50 -32.53
C PRO A 396 -11.20 2.95 -32.75
N ASN A 397 -12.14 3.35 -31.90
CA ASN A 397 -13.53 2.96 -32.02
C ASN A 397 -14.18 3.59 -33.26
N PRO A 398 -14.70 2.80 -34.21
CA PRO A 398 -15.28 3.32 -35.42
C PRO A 398 -16.55 4.18 -35.22
N HIS A 399 -17.21 4.07 -34.08
CA HIS A 399 -18.34 4.91 -33.70
C HIS A 399 -17.90 6.35 -33.38
N LEU A 400 -16.62 6.55 -33.07
CA LEU A 400 -16.05 7.87 -32.74
C LEU A 400 -15.45 8.59 -33.97
N GLY A 401 -15.11 7.84 -35.01
CA GLY A 401 -14.48 8.32 -36.21
C GLY A 401 -13.52 7.30 -36.83
N THR A 402 -12.76 7.72 -37.83
CA THR A 402 -11.76 6.86 -38.50
C THR A 402 -10.41 6.86 -37.74
N PRO A 403 -9.54 5.87 -37.98
CA PRO A 403 -8.17 5.90 -37.45
C PRO A 403 -7.38 7.14 -37.87
N GLU A 404 -7.60 7.65 -39.09
CA GLU A 404 -6.95 8.85 -39.60
C GLU A 404 -7.42 10.09 -38.84
N GLU A 405 -8.72 10.17 -38.50
CA GLU A 405 -9.28 11.25 -37.69
C GLU A 405 -8.70 11.21 -36.28
N PHE A 406 -8.52 10.02 -35.67
CA PHE A 406 -7.87 9.86 -34.37
C PHE A 406 -6.42 10.37 -34.42
N LYS A 407 -5.61 9.91 -35.38
CA LYS A 407 -4.22 10.37 -35.55
C LYS A 407 -4.15 11.89 -35.77
N LYS A 408 -5.06 12.43 -36.59
CA LYS A 408 -5.14 13.86 -36.81
C LYS A 408 -5.47 14.61 -35.52
N ALA A 409 -6.42 14.13 -34.75
CA ALA A 409 -6.78 14.74 -33.47
C ALA A 409 -5.58 14.78 -32.47
N LEU A 410 -4.81 13.69 -32.36
CA LEU A 410 -3.60 13.67 -31.56
C LEU A 410 -2.53 14.68 -32.05
N ALA A 411 -2.40 14.80 -33.40
CA ALA A 411 -1.46 15.77 -33.99
C ALA A 411 -1.92 17.22 -33.73
N ASP A 412 -3.22 17.50 -33.86
CA ASP A 412 -3.79 18.82 -33.63
C ASP A 412 -3.67 19.22 -32.13
N ILE A 413 -3.90 18.30 -31.21
CA ILE A 413 -3.70 18.51 -29.77
C ILE A 413 -2.23 18.89 -29.47
N ARG A 414 -1.27 18.14 -30.03
CA ARG A 414 0.17 18.44 -29.87
C ARG A 414 0.54 19.79 -30.47
N ALA A 415 -0.05 20.16 -31.60
CA ALA A 415 0.16 21.47 -32.24
C ALA A 415 -0.30 22.63 -31.33
N LEU A 416 -1.25 22.39 -30.44
CA LEU A 416 -1.62 23.33 -29.38
C LEU A 416 -0.59 23.43 -28.27
N GLY A 417 0.40 22.54 -28.20
CA GLY A 417 1.32 22.39 -27.06
C GLY A 417 0.62 21.76 -25.85
N VAL A 418 -0.33 20.87 -26.11
CA VAL A 418 -1.00 20.00 -25.12
C VAL A 418 -0.57 18.56 -25.38
N HIS A 419 -0.31 17.79 -24.32
CA HIS A 419 0.21 16.44 -24.39
C HIS A 419 -0.94 15.43 -24.34
N PRO A 420 -1.22 14.67 -25.42
CA PRO A 420 -2.25 13.63 -25.41
C PRO A 420 -1.77 12.40 -24.65
N LEU A 421 -2.46 12.07 -23.56
CA LEU A 421 -2.27 10.88 -22.75
C LEU A 421 -3.40 9.89 -23.08
N ILE A 422 -3.04 8.64 -23.39
CA ILE A 422 -4.01 7.62 -23.80
C ILE A 422 -4.27 6.67 -22.64
N PHE A 423 -5.54 6.57 -22.27
CA PHE A 423 -5.98 5.56 -21.31
C PHE A 423 -5.89 4.16 -21.89
N SER A 424 -5.33 3.23 -21.14
CA SER A 424 -5.19 1.82 -21.52
C SER A 424 -5.11 0.93 -20.28
N ASN A 425 -5.02 -0.37 -20.47
CA ASN A 425 -5.01 -1.36 -19.39
C ASN A 425 -3.92 -2.41 -19.64
N ILE A 426 -3.18 -2.81 -18.61
CA ILE A 426 -2.00 -3.66 -18.76
C ILE A 426 -2.28 -5.16 -18.52
N GLN A 427 -3.34 -5.52 -17.80
CA GLN A 427 -3.54 -6.89 -17.33
C GLN A 427 -4.99 -7.36 -17.35
N PHE A 428 -5.88 -6.71 -18.09
CA PHE A 428 -7.26 -7.12 -18.20
C PHE A 428 -7.66 -7.48 -19.61
N ALA A 429 -8.59 -8.43 -19.74
CA ALA A 429 -9.21 -8.78 -21.01
C ALA A 429 -10.73 -8.88 -20.86
N ASP A 430 -11.45 -8.39 -21.88
CA ASP A 430 -12.90 -8.53 -22.00
C ASP A 430 -13.23 -9.94 -22.48
N THR A 431 -13.83 -10.74 -21.63
CA THR A 431 -14.18 -12.15 -21.87
C THR A 431 -15.26 -12.32 -22.93
N ALA A 432 -15.99 -11.27 -23.26
CA ALA A 432 -17.02 -11.28 -24.31
C ALA A 432 -16.43 -11.22 -25.73
N THR A 433 -15.14 -10.85 -25.86
CA THR A 433 -14.52 -10.68 -27.19
C THR A 433 -14.10 -12.00 -27.84
N PRO A 434 -14.12 -12.11 -29.17
CA PRO A 434 -13.49 -13.22 -29.87
C PRO A 434 -11.99 -13.36 -29.56
N LEU A 435 -11.29 -12.22 -29.43
CA LEU A 435 -9.87 -12.20 -29.11
C LEU A 435 -9.57 -12.97 -27.81
N PHE A 436 -10.37 -12.76 -26.77
CA PHE A 436 -10.21 -13.48 -25.51
C PHE A 436 -10.42 -14.97 -25.72
N ARG A 437 -11.56 -15.37 -26.26
CA ARG A 437 -11.92 -16.79 -26.44
C ARG A 437 -10.94 -17.56 -27.31
N ASP A 438 -10.45 -16.91 -28.38
CA ASP A 438 -9.62 -17.59 -29.38
C ASP A 438 -8.12 -17.59 -29.04
N LYS A 439 -7.66 -16.58 -28.25
CA LYS A 439 -6.22 -16.36 -28.02
C LYS A 439 -5.82 -16.13 -26.58
N LEU A 440 -6.58 -15.32 -25.81
CA LEU A 440 -6.07 -14.82 -24.53
C LEU A 440 -6.51 -15.65 -23.32
N GLN A 441 -7.56 -16.44 -23.42
CA GLN A 441 -8.06 -17.26 -22.31
C GLN A 441 -6.96 -18.16 -21.70
N GLN A 442 -6.02 -18.63 -22.50
CA GLN A 442 -4.91 -19.45 -22.02
C GLN A 442 -3.94 -18.73 -21.07
N TYR A 443 -3.95 -17.41 -21.04
CA TYR A 443 -3.11 -16.55 -20.20
C TYR A 443 -3.89 -15.92 -19.03
N ALA A 444 -5.15 -16.29 -18.89
CA ALA A 444 -5.98 -15.80 -17.79
C ALA A 444 -5.45 -16.28 -16.44
N VAL A 445 -5.60 -15.47 -15.43
CA VAL A 445 -5.25 -15.80 -14.05
C VAL A 445 -6.26 -16.81 -13.51
N ASP A 446 -5.76 -17.94 -13.04
CA ASP A 446 -6.59 -18.97 -12.41
C ASP A 446 -6.56 -18.83 -10.89
N GLY A 447 -7.73 -18.81 -10.27
CA GLY A 447 -7.88 -18.96 -8.83
C GLY A 447 -7.61 -20.41 -8.40
N ARG A 448 -7.20 -20.60 -7.15
CA ARG A 448 -6.95 -21.95 -6.61
C ARG A 448 -8.20 -22.85 -6.57
N TRP A 449 -9.36 -22.24 -6.38
CA TRP A 449 -10.64 -22.92 -6.16
C TRP A 449 -11.55 -22.90 -7.37
N ALA A 450 -11.36 -21.92 -8.24
CA ALA A 450 -12.13 -21.74 -9.47
C ALA A 450 -11.19 -21.18 -10.56
N PRO A 451 -11.37 -21.61 -11.83
CA PRO A 451 -10.41 -21.30 -12.91
C PRO A 451 -10.54 -19.88 -13.36
N ASP A 452 -11.15 -18.94 -12.91
CA ASP A 452 -11.12 -17.54 -13.34
C ASP A 452 -11.38 -16.53 -12.21
N LEU A 453 -10.67 -15.43 -12.29
CA LEU A 453 -10.89 -14.24 -11.48
C LEU A 453 -11.58 -13.20 -12.35
N SER A 454 -12.90 -13.15 -12.27
CA SER A 454 -13.68 -12.14 -12.98
C SER A 454 -13.82 -10.87 -12.18
N LEU A 455 -13.55 -9.74 -12.80
CA LEU A 455 -13.67 -8.42 -12.20
C LEU A 455 -14.67 -7.56 -12.98
N HIS A 456 -15.25 -6.58 -12.29
CA HIS A 456 -16.12 -5.60 -12.93
C HIS A 456 -15.33 -4.54 -13.69
N GLY A 457 -15.77 -4.19 -14.88
CA GLY A 457 -15.44 -2.90 -15.49
C GLY A 457 -16.24 -1.78 -14.83
N TRP A 458 -15.61 -0.62 -14.78
CA TRP A 458 -16.25 0.62 -14.33
C TRP A 458 -17.03 1.24 -15.49
N GLY A 459 -18.21 0.73 -15.78
CA GLY A 459 -19.05 1.33 -16.78
C GLY A 459 -20.21 2.07 -16.15
N GLU A 460 -20.41 3.31 -16.54
CA GLU A 460 -21.59 4.09 -16.17
C GLU A 460 -22.79 3.84 -17.08
N GLY A 461 -22.94 2.62 -17.55
CA GLY A 461 -23.99 2.29 -18.45
C GLY A 461 -25.36 2.14 -17.79
N THR A 462 -26.01 1.03 -18.05
CA THR A 462 -27.35 0.74 -17.51
C THR A 462 -27.37 0.63 -15.98
N ILE A 463 -28.55 0.82 -15.39
CA ILE A 463 -28.76 0.65 -13.96
C ILE A 463 -28.35 -0.75 -13.51
N SER A 464 -28.60 -1.77 -14.33
CA SER A 464 -28.21 -3.14 -14.00
C SER A 464 -26.69 -3.35 -13.89
N ALA A 465 -25.92 -2.68 -14.75
CA ALA A 465 -24.45 -2.69 -14.68
C ALA A 465 -23.96 -1.95 -13.41
N ARG A 466 -24.42 -0.71 -13.19
CA ARG A 466 -24.05 0.10 -12.03
C ARG A 466 -24.43 -0.53 -10.68
N SER A 467 -25.52 -1.26 -10.63
CA SER A 467 -25.96 -1.97 -9.41
C SER A 467 -25.33 -3.35 -9.23
N GLY A 468 -24.39 -3.75 -10.10
CA GLY A 468 -23.73 -5.05 -10.01
C GLY A 468 -24.63 -6.25 -10.30
N MET A 469 -25.77 -6.04 -10.98
CA MET A 469 -26.73 -7.11 -11.32
C MET A 469 -26.30 -7.87 -12.57
N THR A 470 -25.44 -7.32 -13.40
CA THR A 470 -24.86 -7.99 -14.55
C THR A 470 -23.59 -8.73 -14.17
N ARG A 471 -23.27 -9.80 -14.88
CA ARG A 471 -22.00 -10.51 -14.67
C ARG A 471 -20.82 -9.62 -15.02
N SER A 472 -19.73 -9.82 -14.28
CA SER A 472 -18.42 -9.30 -14.66
C SER A 472 -18.03 -9.83 -16.04
N TYR A 473 -17.43 -8.97 -16.85
CA TYR A 473 -16.99 -9.33 -18.21
C TYR A 473 -15.48 -9.14 -18.40
N MET A 474 -14.78 -8.68 -17.38
CA MET A 474 -13.32 -8.60 -17.42
C MET A 474 -12.68 -9.68 -16.53
N THR A 475 -11.57 -10.20 -16.98
CA THR A 475 -10.72 -11.11 -16.21
C THR A 475 -9.27 -10.65 -16.25
N LEU A 476 -8.53 -10.99 -15.21
CA LEU A 476 -7.08 -10.78 -15.18
C LEU A 476 -6.40 -11.70 -16.19
N VAL A 477 -5.48 -11.15 -16.95
CA VAL A 477 -4.58 -11.87 -17.86
C VAL A 477 -3.16 -11.52 -17.50
N SER A 478 -2.34 -12.51 -17.22
CA SER A 478 -1.00 -12.27 -16.67
C SER A 478 0.02 -11.88 -17.73
N PRO A 479 0.64 -10.69 -17.63
CA PRO A 479 1.76 -10.31 -18.47
C PRO A 479 3.06 -11.10 -18.18
N ALA A 480 3.06 -12.00 -17.18
CA ALA A 480 4.17 -12.93 -17.00
C ALA A 480 4.31 -13.93 -18.18
N HIS A 481 3.23 -14.16 -18.92
CA HIS A 481 3.30 -14.92 -20.18
C HIS A 481 3.96 -14.05 -21.28
N PRO A 482 5.12 -14.44 -21.79
CA PRO A 482 5.89 -13.64 -22.76
C PRO A 482 5.10 -13.32 -24.03
N GLU A 483 4.28 -14.27 -24.52
CA GLU A 483 3.48 -14.09 -25.74
C GLU A 483 2.38 -13.03 -25.54
N PHE A 484 1.75 -13.01 -24.38
CA PHE A 484 0.76 -11.96 -24.07
C PHE A 484 1.45 -10.60 -23.93
N ARG A 485 2.60 -10.55 -23.25
CA ARG A 485 3.38 -9.30 -23.11
C ARG A 485 3.80 -8.76 -24.48
N GLN A 486 4.30 -9.59 -25.38
CA GLN A 486 4.67 -9.20 -26.75
C GLN A 486 3.45 -8.67 -27.54
N PHE A 487 2.28 -9.29 -27.36
CA PHE A 487 1.05 -8.83 -27.99
C PHE A 487 0.64 -7.44 -27.52
N LEU A 488 0.73 -7.16 -26.19
CA LEU A 488 0.48 -5.82 -25.63
C LEU A 488 1.49 -4.80 -26.14
N MET A 489 2.78 -5.15 -26.11
CA MET A 489 3.86 -4.27 -26.55
C MET A 489 3.70 -3.81 -27.98
N ALA A 490 3.29 -4.71 -28.88
CA ALA A 490 3.07 -4.34 -30.29
C ALA A 490 1.98 -3.25 -30.44
N GLN A 491 0.88 -3.38 -29.72
CA GLN A 491 -0.22 -2.42 -29.77
C GLN A 491 0.16 -1.06 -29.14
N TYR A 492 0.85 -1.08 -28.00
CA TYR A 492 1.31 0.15 -27.35
C TYR A 492 2.29 0.93 -28.24
N LEU A 493 3.26 0.24 -28.85
CA LEU A 493 4.22 0.92 -29.72
C LEU A 493 3.60 1.46 -31.00
N ASP A 494 2.50 0.85 -31.51
CA ASP A 494 1.74 1.41 -32.62
C ASP A 494 1.05 2.72 -32.20
N LEU A 495 0.46 2.80 -31.01
CA LEU A 495 -0.13 4.03 -30.48
C LEU A 495 0.89 5.16 -30.30
N VAL A 496 2.12 4.83 -29.85
CA VAL A 496 3.19 5.82 -29.76
C VAL A 496 3.55 6.36 -31.16
N ARG A 497 3.60 5.50 -32.19
CA ARG A 497 3.81 5.92 -33.58
C ARG A 497 2.66 6.75 -34.13
N ASP A 498 1.43 6.50 -33.65
CA ASP A 498 0.24 7.26 -34.01
C ASP A 498 0.16 8.64 -33.35
N GLY A 499 1.03 8.89 -32.36
CA GLY A 499 1.20 10.22 -31.77
C GLY A 499 0.83 10.36 -30.31
N ALA A 500 0.61 9.26 -29.58
CA ALA A 500 0.48 9.32 -28.13
C ALA A 500 1.79 9.81 -27.48
N GLU A 501 1.68 10.73 -26.54
CA GLU A 501 2.84 11.23 -25.77
C GLU A 501 2.94 10.63 -24.38
N GLY A 502 1.97 9.81 -24.01
CA GLY A 502 1.99 9.00 -22.81
C GLY A 502 0.83 8.03 -22.73
N PHE A 503 0.93 7.11 -21.78
CA PHE A 503 -0.18 6.24 -21.39
C PHE A 503 -0.50 6.42 -19.92
N GLN A 504 -1.79 6.38 -19.63
CA GLN A 504 -2.27 6.03 -18.31
C GLN A 504 -2.65 4.55 -18.34
N LEU A 505 -1.91 3.75 -17.55
CA LEU A 505 -2.11 2.30 -17.44
C LEU A 505 -3.02 2.03 -16.24
N ASP A 506 -4.26 1.70 -16.52
CA ASP A 506 -5.26 1.38 -15.51
C ASP A 506 -5.06 -0.02 -14.92
N LYS A 507 -5.60 -0.25 -13.73
CA LYS A 507 -5.59 -1.55 -13.01
C LYS A 507 -4.20 -2.11 -12.73
N THR A 508 -3.20 -1.27 -12.60
CA THR A 508 -1.84 -1.67 -12.22
C THR A 508 -1.70 -1.99 -10.72
N ASN A 509 -2.76 -1.81 -9.95
CA ASN A 509 -2.85 -2.10 -8.52
C ASN A 509 -3.39 -3.50 -8.18
N ASP A 510 -3.98 -4.20 -9.15
CA ASP A 510 -4.51 -5.57 -8.95
C ASP A 510 -3.38 -6.61 -8.98
N LEU A 511 -2.40 -6.46 -8.08
CA LEU A 511 -1.18 -7.27 -8.03
C LEU A 511 -1.19 -8.34 -6.95
N GLY A 512 -2.08 -8.23 -5.98
CA GLY A 512 -2.11 -9.07 -4.77
C GLY A 512 -2.73 -10.46 -4.96
N TRP A 513 -2.93 -10.92 -6.18
CA TRP A 513 -3.53 -12.22 -6.49
C TRP A 513 -2.50 -13.29 -6.77
N LEU A 514 -2.77 -14.51 -6.33
CA LEU A 514 -1.99 -15.70 -6.66
C LEU A 514 -2.57 -16.33 -7.94
N ASP A 515 -1.71 -16.65 -8.89
CA ASP A 515 -2.10 -17.21 -10.18
C ASP A 515 -1.75 -18.70 -10.27
N PHE A 516 -2.76 -19.54 -10.36
CA PHE A 516 -2.60 -20.99 -10.46
C PHE A 516 -2.73 -21.52 -11.89
N ASN A 517 -2.63 -20.68 -12.91
CA ASN A 517 -2.63 -21.10 -14.30
C ASN A 517 -1.51 -22.12 -14.54
N PRO A 518 -1.83 -23.34 -15.03
CA PRO A 518 -0.84 -24.40 -15.18
C PRO A 518 0.23 -24.12 -16.25
N ARG A 519 0.04 -23.11 -17.09
CA ARG A 519 0.99 -22.66 -18.12
C ARG A 519 1.92 -21.55 -17.65
N LEU A 520 1.73 -21.09 -16.41
CA LEU A 520 2.51 -19.97 -15.89
C LEU A 520 4.00 -20.32 -15.83
N PRO A 521 4.90 -19.45 -16.36
CA PRO A 521 6.34 -19.72 -16.35
C PRO A 521 7.03 -19.43 -15.01
N VAL A 522 6.31 -18.85 -14.05
CA VAL A 522 6.79 -18.46 -12.72
C VAL A 522 5.89 -19.05 -11.63
N SER A 523 6.29 -18.92 -10.35
CA SER A 523 5.45 -19.32 -9.22
C SER A 523 4.19 -18.44 -9.11
N PRO A 524 3.10 -18.95 -8.48
CA PRO A 524 1.83 -18.22 -8.38
C PRO A 524 1.92 -16.81 -7.81
N ASP A 525 2.82 -16.59 -6.84
CA ASP A 525 3.06 -15.33 -6.15
C ASP A 525 3.82 -14.28 -6.99
N LYS A 526 4.43 -14.71 -8.11
CA LYS A 526 5.22 -13.85 -8.99
C LYS A 526 4.49 -13.38 -10.24
N SER A 527 3.39 -14.02 -10.59
CA SER A 527 2.70 -13.83 -11.87
C SER A 527 2.39 -12.37 -12.17
N LEU A 528 1.56 -11.74 -11.39
CA LEU A 528 1.11 -10.36 -11.65
C LEU A 528 2.21 -9.33 -11.35
N PRO A 529 2.84 -9.31 -10.16
CA PRO A 529 3.79 -8.26 -9.86
C PRO A 529 5.03 -8.29 -10.77
N GLN A 530 5.57 -9.47 -11.09
CA GLN A 530 6.68 -9.57 -12.04
C GLN A 530 6.23 -9.30 -13.48
N GLY A 531 5.08 -9.83 -13.89
CA GLY A 531 4.56 -9.62 -15.25
C GLY A 531 4.34 -8.14 -15.58
N VAL A 532 3.73 -7.40 -14.66
CA VAL A 532 3.55 -5.95 -14.81
C VAL A 532 4.90 -5.25 -14.82
N LEU A 533 5.79 -5.56 -13.89
CA LEU A 533 7.10 -4.92 -13.80
C LEU A 533 7.97 -5.16 -15.05
N GLU A 534 7.98 -6.39 -15.60
CA GLU A 534 8.68 -6.70 -16.83
C GLU A 534 8.08 -5.94 -18.03
N THR A 535 6.75 -5.80 -18.08
CA THR A 535 6.10 -5.00 -19.13
C THR A 535 6.53 -3.52 -19.04
N LEU A 536 6.56 -2.93 -17.86
CA LEU A 536 7.01 -1.54 -17.69
C LEU A 536 8.49 -1.35 -18.07
N LYS A 537 9.36 -2.31 -17.70
CA LYS A 537 10.78 -2.33 -18.06
C LYS A 537 11.02 -2.38 -19.56
N GLU A 538 10.17 -3.11 -20.29
CA GLU A 538 10.25 -3.23 -21.74
C GLU A 538 9.61 -2.01 -22.43
N LEU A 539 8.44 -1.56 -21.95
CA LEU A 539 7.63 -0.54 -22.60
C LEU A 539 8.29 0.84 -22.59
N LEU A 540 8.73 1.31 -21.42
CA LEU A 540 9.22 2.67 -21.27
C LEU A 540 10.43 2.97 -22.17
N PRO A 541 11.50 2.17 -22.22
CA PRO A 541 12.61 2.40 -23.13
C PRO A 541 12.22 2.27 -24.61
N ALA A 542 11.37 1.31 -24.96
CA ALA A 542 10.93 1.11 -26.34
C ALA A 542 10.06 2.28 -26.83
N ALA A 543 9.18 2.80 -26.01
CA ALA A 543 8.37 3.98 -26.30
C ALA A 543 9.23 5.24 -26.43
N ARG A 544 10.20 5.45 -25.53
CA ARG A 544 11.15 6.57 -25.58
C ARG A 544 12.11 6.51 -26.76
N ALA A 545 12.37 5.34 -27.31
CA ALA A 545 13.12 5.20 -28.55
C ALA A 545 12.36 5.75 -29.79
N ILE A 546 11.00 5.77 -29.72
CA ILE A 546 10.13 6.37 -30.75
C ILE A 546 9.88 7.86 -30.44
N ASN A 547 9.50 8.16 -29.21
CA ASN A 547 9.27 9.51 -28.71
C ASN A 547 10.07 9.73 -27.40
N PRO A 548 11.22 10.43 -27.44
CA PRO A 548 12.05 10.64 -26.25
C PRO A 548 11.36 11.33 -25.07
N ASN A 549 10.24 12.00 -25.32
CA ASN A 549 9.44 12.67 -24.32
C ASN A 549 8.25 11.83 -23.82
N PHE A 550 8.21 10.54 -24.17
CA PHE A 550 7.12 9.66 -23.78
C PHE A 550 7.06 9.45 -22.26
N SER A 551 5.84 9.49 -21.70
CA SER A 551 5.54 9.35 -20.28
C SER A 551 4.66 8.13 -20.00
N LEU A 552 4.89 7.49 -18.84
CA LEU A 552 4.00 6.48 -18.27
C LEU A 552 3.39 6.98 -16.96
N ALA A 553 2.06 6.97 -16.93
CA ALA A 553 1.31 7.05 -15.70
C ALA A 553 0.66 5.69 -15.40
N SER A 554 0.50 5.36 -14.13
CA SER A 554 -0.20 4.13 -13.72
C SER A 554 -1.27 4.43 -12.69
N GLU A 555 -2.39 3.70 -12.77
CA GLU A 555 -3.36 3.72 -11.68
C GLU A 555 -2.73 3.09 -10.45
N MET A 556 -2.59 3.91 -9.40
CA MET A 556 -1.84 3.55 -8.20
C MET A 556 -0.38 3.16 -8.51
N TRP A 557 0.32 2.58 -7.58
CA TRP A 557 1.75 2.24 -7.72
C TRP A 557 2.17 1.28 -6.62
N PHE A 558 3.37 0.78 -6.78
CA PHE A 558 4.17 0.23 -5.71
C PHE A 558 5.63 0.64 -5.92
N ASP A 559 6.41 0.60 -4.88
CA ASP A 559 7.77 1.16 -4.87
C ASP A 559 8.68 0.60 -5.97
N ARG A 560 8.57 -0.71 -6.30
CA ARG A 560 9.39 -1.35 -7.34
C ARG A 560 9.05 -0.88 -8.76
N ALA A 561 7.87 -0.28 -8.96
CA ALA A 561 7.47 0.28 -10.24
C ALA A 561 7.96 1.72 -10.45
N LEU A 562 8.34 2.44 -9.39
CA LEU A 562 8.79 3.85 -9.45
C LEU A 562 9.91 4.12 -10.47
N PRO A 563 10.87 3.20 -10.73
CA PRO A 563 11.85 3.40 -11.80
C PRO A 563 11.26 3.55 -13.21
N TYR A 564 10.01 3.15 -13.41
CA TYR A 564 9.37 3.06 -14.75
C TYR A 564 8.10 3.90 -14.87
N ILE A 565 7.64 4.53 -13.79
CA ILE A 565 6.41 5.31 -13.74
C ILE A 565 6.74 6.75 -13.41
N ASP A 566 6.30 7.66 -14.28
CA ASP A 566 6.55 9.08 -14.14
C ASP A 566 5.52 9.77 -13.23
N VAL A 567 4.26 9.32 -13.28
CA VAL A 567 3.12 9.87 -12.49
C VAL A 567 2.22 8.73 -12.05
N SER A 568 1.77 8.79 -10.81
CA SER A 568 0.70 7.90 -10.35
C SER A 568 -0.65 8.57 -10.55
N TYR A 569 -1.49 7.91 -11.30
CA TYR A 569 -2.88 8.32 -11.45
C TYR A 569 -3.67 7.86 -10.24
N MET A 570 -4.14 8.81 -9.46
CA MET A 570 -4.96 8.55 -8.28
C MET A 570 -6.21 9.39 -8.31
N ARG A 571 -7.34 8.75 -8.07
CA ARG A 571 -8.60 9.43 -7.83
C ARG A 571 -8.69 9.91 -6.38
N MET A 572 -7.68 10.63 -5.93
CA MET A 572 -7.65 11.18 -4.57
C MET A 572 -8.51 12.44 -4.53
N GLY A 573 -9.80 12.28 -4.29
CA GLY A 573 -10.74 13.39 -4.13
C GLY A 573 -11.21 13.63 -2.71
N GLU A 574 -10.91 12.74 -1.78
CA GLU A 574 -11.45 12.81 -0.43
C GLU A 574 -10.61 13.69 0.50
N ILE A 575 -11.28 14.30 1.47
CA ILE A 575 -10.80 15.45 2.26
C ILE A 575 -9.65 15.10 3.21
N ASP A 576 -9.55 13.85 3.66
CA ASP A 576 -8.59 13.40 4.68
C ASP A 576 -7.68 12.24 4.22
N MET A 577 -7.30 12.23 2.96
CA MET A 577 -6.39 11.23 2.44
C MET A 577 -4.97 11.53 2.88
N ASP A 578 -4.43 10.69 3.75
CA ASP A 578 -3.09 10.83 4.30
C ASP A 578 -2.07 9.98 3.52
N SER A 579 -1.78 10.37 2.28
CA SER A 579 -0.69 9.77 1.48
C SER A 579 0.69 10.26 1.91
N THR A 580 0.78 10.85 3.08
CA THR A 580 1.95 11.52 3.59
C THR A 580 3.17 10.61 3.61
N ALA A 581 3.03 9.37 4.08
CA ALA A 581 4.14 8.44 4.20
C ALA A 581 4.81 8.11 2.86
N PHE A 582 4.03 7.85 1.80
CA PHE A 582 4.60 7.57 0.49
C PHE A 582 5.25 8.83 -0.12
N ARG A 583 4.55 9.96 -0.08
CA ARG A 583 5.04 11.24 -0.61
C ARG A 583 6.30 11.73 0.12
N TYR A 584 6.39 11.50 1.42
CA TYR A 584 7.56 11.84 2.22
C TYR A 584 8.75 10.92 1.90
N THR A 585 8.50 9.61 1.77
CA THR A 585 9.54 8.62 1.43
C THR A 585 10.11 8.86 0.04
N PHE A 586 9.27 9.22 -0.93
CA PHE A 586 9.64 9.41 -2.34
C PHE A 586 9.27 10.82 -2.82
N PRO A 587 10.05 11.84 -2.45
CA PRO A 587 9.74 13.22 -2.84
C PRO A 587 9.86 13.49 -4.35
N GLU A 588 10.47 12.58 -5.12
CA GLU A 588 10.50 12.61 -6.59
C GLU A 588 9.17 12.21 -7.22
N TRP A 589 8.42 11.39 -6.51
CA TRP A 589 7.13 10.89 -6.96
C TRP A 589 6.07 11.98 -6.93
N THR A 590 5.20 11.97 -7.92
CA THR A 590 3.98 12.78 -7.94
C THR A 590 2.77 11.93 -8.31
N ALA A 591 1.59 12.41 -7.93
CA ALA A 591 0.31 11.78 -8.25
C ALA A 591 -0.68 12.83 -8.76
N THR A 592 -1.77 12.36 -9.35
CA THR A 592 -2.91 13.22 -9.65
C THR A 592 -3.83 13.33 -8.45
N ILE A 593 -4.53 14.46 -8.33
CA ILE A 593 -5.66 14.65 -7.43
C ILE A 593 -6.87 15.08 -8.24
N PHE A 594 -8.00 14.46 -7.95
CA PHE A 594 -9.15 14.44 -8.81
C PHE A 594 -10.20 15.50 -8.44
N GLY A 595 -10.81 16.15 -9.45
CA GLY A 595 -11.92 17.07 -9.29
C GLY A 595 -12.97 16.89 -10.37
N GLU A 596 -14.19 16.54 -9.97
CA GLU A 596 -15.32 16.27 -10.88
C GLU A 596 -16.41 17.34 -10.82
N SER A 597 -16.57 17.96 -9.65
CA SER A 597 -17.69 18.86 -9.38
C SER A 597 -17.21 20.26 -9.00
N PRO A 598 -18.05 21.28 -9.20
CA PRO A 598 -17.72 22.65 -8.83
C PRO A 598 -17.37 22.84 -7.34
N GLY A 599 -17.81 21.90 -6.49
CA GLY A 599 -17.55 21.91 -5.05
C GLY A 599 -16.19 21.36 -4.64
N ASP A 600 -15.40 20.76 -5.54
CA ASP A 600 -14.17 20.06 -5.21
C ASP A 600 -12.98 21.02 -4.98
N ILE A 601 -13.25 22.11 -4.29
CA ILE A 601 -12.23 23.11 -3.95
C ILE A 601 -11.22 22.55 -2.94
N ASN A 602 -11.67 21.80 -1.93
CA ASN A 602 -10.79 21.21 -0.92
C ASN A 602 -9.82 20.15 -1.50
N PRO A 603 -10.25 19.23 -2.38
CA PRO A 603 -9.33 18.41 -3.16
C PRO A 603 -8.26 19.23 -3.89
N MET A 604 -8.64 20.32 -4.56
CA MET A 604 -7.67 21.18 -5.27
C MET A 604 -6.68 21.84 -4.30
N ASN A 605 -7.14 22.28 -3.13
CA ASN A 605 -6.29 22.80 -2.07
C ASN A 605 -5.29 21.74 -1.57
N ASN A 606 -5.74 20.49 -1.37
CA ASN A 606 -4.88 19.38 -1.02
C ASN A 606 -3.88 19.05 -2.13
N GLY A 607 -4.23 19.23 -3.40
CA GLY A 607 -3.30 19.12 -4.51
C GLY A 607 -2.11 20.08 -4.38
N MET A 608 -2.35 21.31 -3.92
CA MET A 608 -1.27 22.25 -3.61
C MET A 608 -0.48 21.78 -2.37
N ARG A 609 -1.16 21.33 -1.31
CA ARG A 609 -0.55 20.92 -0.04
C ARG A 609 0.40 19.72 -0.21
N TYR A 610 0.07 18.77 -1.10
CA TYR A 610 0.93 17.61 -1.38
C TYR A 610 1.87 17.80 -2.58
N GLY A 611 1.72 18.86 -3.36
CA GLY A 611 2.46 19.05 -4.60
C GLY A 611 2.01 18.07 -5.71
N PHE A 612 0.72 17.71 -5.74
CA PHE A 612 0.12 16.82 -6.73
C PHE A 612 -0.35 17.57 -7.97
N VAL A 613 -0.50 16.85 -9.07
CA VAL A 613 -1.05 17.33 -10.35
C VAL A 613 -2.58 17.32 -10.25
N TRP A 614 -3.21 18.42 -10.60
CA TRP A 614 -4.69 18.49 -10.63
C TRP A 614 -5.22 17.75 -11.85
N ASP A 615 -6.13 16.81 -11.64
CA ASP A 615 -6.85 16.11 -12.69
C ASP A 615 -8.32 16.55 -12.69
N LEU A 616 -8.73 17.29 -13.71
CA LEU A 616 -10.10 17.76 -13.85
C LEU A 616 -10.87 16.84 -14.78
N ALA A 617 -11.88 16.17 -14.26
CA ALA A 617 -12.76 15.25 -14.98
C ALA A 617 -14.23 15.62 -14.77
N PRO A 618 -14.66 16.81 -15.26
CA PRO A 618 -15.96 17.36 -14.94
C PRO A 618 -17.09 16.40 -15.27
N ARG A 619 -18.05 16.30 -14.34
CA ARG A 619 -19.21 15.43 -14.43
C ARG A 619 -18.83 14.02 -14.88
N HIS A 620 -17.87 13.45 -14.15
CA HIS A 620 -17.33 12.12 -14.38
C HIS A 620 -16.84 11.93 -15.82
N TYR A 621 -15.87 12.73 -16.21
CA TYR A 621 -15.20 12.74 -17.53
C TYR A 621 -16.05 13.18 -18.74
N ASN A 622 -17.33 13.55 -18.56
CA ASN A 622 -18.22 13.79 -19.68
C ASN A 622 -18.13 15.19 -20.26
N ASP A 623 -17.65 16.18 -19.49
CA ASP A 623 -17.73 17.59 -19.88
C ASP A 623 -16.36 18.25 -20.08
N SER A 624 -16.33 19.30 -20.90
CA SER A 624 -15.20 20.22 -20.91
C SER A 624 -15.11 21.00 -19.61
N VAL A 625 -13.88 21.33 -19.20
CA VAL A 625 -13.65 22.24 -18.07
C VAL A 625 -14.22 23.64 -18.30
N ASP A 626 -14.49 24.04 -19.55
CA ASP A 626 -15.05 25.34 -19.92
C ASP A 626 -16.58 25.39 -19.89
N GLU A 627 -17.24 24.29 -19.55
CA GLU A 627 -18.70 24.31 -19.38
C GLU A 627 -19.12 25.23 -18.23
N PRO A 628 -20.26 25.92 -18.33
CA PRO A 628 -20.69 26.91 -17.33
C PRO A 628 -20.69 26.38 -15.87
N LEU A 629 -21.02 25.11 -15.69
CA LEU A 629 -21.07 24.50 -14.37
C LEU A 629 -19.67 24.30 -13.77
N THR A 630 -18.68 23.92 -14.57
CA THR A 630 -17.34 23.50 -14.11
C THR A 630 -16.29 24.59 -14.24
N ARG A 631 -16.57 25.61 -15.06
CA ARG A 631 -15.69 26.77 -15.27
C ARG A 631 -15.17 27.43 -13.99
N PRO A 632 -15.99 27.63 -12.92
CA PRO A 632 -15.47 28.20 -11.67
C PRO A 632 -14.35 27.39 -11.03
N LEU A 633 -14.43 26.04 -11.09
CA LEU A 633 -13.37 25.16 -10.60
C LEU A 633 -12.10 25.29 -11.46
N ALA A 634 -12.25 25.29 -12.79
CA ALA A 634 -11.14 25.48 -13.71
C ALA A 634 -10.43 26.84 -13.53
N GLN A 635 -11.20 27.91 -13.28
CA GLN A 635 -10.66 29.22 -12.96
C GLN A 635 -9.86 29.20 -11.65
N TYR A 636 -10.40 28.55 -10.61
CA TYR A 636 -9.70 28.40 -9.34
C TYR A 636 -8.39 27.62 -9.52
N VAL A 637 -8.40 26.50 -10.21
CA VAL A 637 -7.20 25.71 -10.52
C VAL A 637 -6.19 26.52 -11.33
N SER A 638 -6.65 27.36 -12.26
CA SER A 638 -5.77 28.27 -13.01
C SER A 638 -5.00 29.24 -12.11
N GLU A 639 -5.64 29.77 -11.05
CA GLU A 639 -4.97 30.58 -10.04
C GLU A 639 -3.96 29.76 -9.22
N LEU A 640 -4.30 28.54 -8.86
CA LEU A 640 -3.36 27.64 -8.17
C LEU A 640 -2.14 27.32 -9.06
N ILE A 641 -2.35 27.09 -10.37
CA ILE A 641 -1.28 26.87 -11.35
C ILE A 641 -0.38 28.12 -11.42
N ARG A 642 -0.95 29.31 -11.45
CA ARG A 642 -0.18 30.57 -11.46
C ARG A 642 0.76 30.66 -10.27
N ILE A 643 0.23 30.46 -9.05
CA ILE A 643 1.02 30.55 -7.81
C ILE A 643 2.08 29.42 -7.79
N ARG A 644 1.72 28.18 -8.17
CA ARG A 644 2.67 27.08 -8.20
C ARG A 644 3.83 27.36 -9.17
N LYS A 645 3.57 27.92 -10.33
CA LYS A 645 4.60 28.29 -11.33
C LYS A 645 5.56 29.34 -10.79
N GLU A 646 5.08 30.30 -10.01
CA GLU A 646 5.92 31.33 -9.41
C GLU A 646 6.91 30.77 -8.38
N PHE A 647 6.49 29.77 -7.59
CA PHE A 647 7.30 29.11 -6.56
C PHE A 647 7.59 27.65 -6.90
N GLN A 648 7.70 27.31 -8.18
CA GLN A 648 7.77 25.94 -8.69
C GLN A 648 8.98 25.17 -8.15
N ASP A 649 10.09 25.83 -7.93
CA ASP A 649 11.32 25.25 -7.37
C ASP A 649 11.12 24.67 -5.95
N LEU A 650 10.15 25.17 -5.19
CA LEU A 650 9.77 24.67 -3.89
C LEU A 650 8.50 23.81 -3.96
N LEU A 651 7.41 24.34 -4.50
CA LEU A 651 6.09 23.72 -4.42
C LEU A 651 5.91 22.49 -5.33
N PHE A 652 6.79 22.30 -6.31
CA PHE A 652 6.74 21.17 -7.22
C PHE A 652 8.06 20.39 -7.27
N PHE A 653 9.18 21.11 -7.44
CA PHE A 653 10.50 20.48 -7.50
C PHE A 653 11.19 20.36 -6.14
N GLY A 654 10.65 20.99 -5.10
CA GLY A 654 11.16 20.88 -3.75
C GLY A 654 10.93 19.51 -3.13
N ARG A 655 11.48 19.34 -1.94
CA ARG A 655 11.23 18.16 -1.13
C ARG A 655 10.01 18.40 -0.26
N PHE A 656 9.00 17.59 -0.41
CA PHE A 656 7.88 17.50 0.52
C PHE A 656 8.40 17.04 1.89
N ASN A 657 8.15 17.79 2.94
CA ASN A 657 8.69 17.57 4.27
C ASN A 657 7.59 17.32 5.32
N ASP A 658 6.40 16.96 4.87
CA ASP A 658 5.20 16.83 5.71
C ASP A 658 4.97 18.13 6.51
N THR A 659 4.77 18.04 7.81
CA THR A 659 4.63 19.18 8.71
C THR A 659 5.96 19.60 9.38
N MET A 660 7.04 18.86 9.08
CA MET A 660 8.32 19.05 9.77
C MET A 660 9.06 20.33 9.35
N GLY A 661 9.53 21.07 10.34
CA GLY A 661 10.31 22.31 10.15
C GLY A 661 9.46 23.57 10.19
N ALA A 662 8.19 23.46 10.55
CA ALA A 662 7.32 24.60 10.87
C ALA A 662 6.26 24.20 11.92
N ASN A 663 5.69 25.21 12.55
CA ASN A 663 4.55 25.06 13.45
C ASN A 663 3.45 26.02 13.01
N VAL A 664 2.26 25.50 12.81
CA VAL A 664 1.05 26.28 12.48
C VAL A 664 0.03 26.14 13.61
N GLN A 665 -0.26 27.23 14.28
CA GLN A 665 -1.34 27.32 15.26
C GLN A 665 -2.59 27.86 14.56
N GLY A 666 -3.63 27.04 14.41
CA GLY A 666 -4.88 27.38 13.73
C GLY A 666 -6.07 26.64 14.31
N GLY A 667 -7.23 26.82 13.70
CA GLY A 667 -8.45 26.07 14.05
C GLY A 667 -8.39 24.61 13.65
N PRO A 668 -9.42 23.81 14.01
CA PRO A 668 -9.42 22.36 13.81
C PRO A 668 -9.42 21.94 12.33
N ASP A 669 -9.85 22.82 11.42
CA ASP A 669 -9.91 22.54 9.98
C ASP A 669 -8.69 23.05 9.21
N VAL A 670 -7.74 23.68 9.92
CA VAL A 670 -6.47 24.10 9.32
C VAL A 670 -5.53 22.92 9.19
N ARG A 671 -5.01 22.72 7.96
CA ARG A 671 -3.93 21.76 7.66
C ARG A 671 -2.80 22.49 7.00
N TYR A 672 -1.59 21.93 7.09
CA TYR A 672 -0.45 22.53 6.42
C TYR A 672 0.57 21.46 5.99
N SER A 673 1.46 21.87 5.11
CA SER A 673 2.66 21.13 4.76
C SER A 673 3.82 22.07 4.49
N VAL A 674 5.01 21.50 4.55
CA VAL A 674 6.29 22.21 4.37
C VAL A 674 7.02 21.64 3.17
N PHE A 675 7.56 22.51 2.32
CA PHE A 675 8.43 22.16 1.22
C PHE A 675 9.79 22.85 1.41
N LYS A 676 10.86 22.08 1.24
CA LYS A 676 12.24 22.59 1.32
C LYS A 676 12.92 22.48 -0.03
N SER A 677 13.91 23.33 -0.26
CA SER A 677 14.79 23.16 -1.41
C SER A 677 15.46 21.79 -1.41
N ARG A 678 15.66 21.19 -2.58
CA ARG A 678 16.47 19.97 -2.72
C ARG A 678 17.98 20.25 -2.64
N ASP A 679 18.41 21.49 -2.81
CA ASP A 679 19.80 21.87 -2.50
C ASP A 679 19.96 21.94 -0.98
N PRO A 680 20.77 21.06 -0.38
CA PRO A 680 20.94 21.03 1.09
C PRO A 680 21.61 22.28 1.66
N ARG A 681 22.20 23.13 0.79
CA ARG A 681 22.80 24.40 1.17
C ARG A 681 21.80 25.55 1.19
N SER A 682 20.63 25.37 0.56
CA SER A 682 19.57 26.40 0.54
C SER A 682 18.73 26.33 1.81
N THR A 683 18.41 27.49 2.34
CA THR A 683 17.44 27.64 3.45
C THR A 683 16.04 28.00 2.94
N ASP A 684 15.81 27.96 1.63
CA ASP A 684 14.52 28.25 1.03
C ASP A 684 13.47 27.23 1.47
N VAL A 685 12.33 27.74 1.91
CA VAL A 685 11.23 26.94 2.43
C VAL A 685 9.89 27.57 2.04
N ALA A 686 8.91 26.73 1.74
CA ALA A 686 7.53 27.14 1.57
C ALA A 686 6.63 26.35 2.52
N SER A 687 5.63 27.01 3.11
CA SER A 687 4.53 26.37 3.84
C SER A 687 3.22 26.62 3.10
N VAL A 688 2.48 25.56 2.82
CA VAL A 688 1.13 25.62 2.27
C VAL A 688 0.16 25.40 3.43
N ILE A 689 -0.69 26.39 3.69
CA ILE A 689 -1.70 26.36 4.77
C ILE A 689 -3.06 26.34 4.12
N VAL A 690 -3.86 25.34 4.42
CA VAL A 690 -5.22 25.17 3.86
C VAL A 690 -6.24 25.22 4.99
N ASN A 691 -7.38 25.84 4.71
CA ASN A 691 -8.56 25.77 5.55
C ASN A 691 -9.61 24.92 4.83
N LEU A 692 -9.90 23.74 5.38
CA LEU A 692 -10.85 22.78 4.81
C LEU A 692 -12.29 22.98 5.33
N GLY A 693 -12.48 23.88 6.31
CA GLY A 693 -13.74 24.15 6.95
C GLY A 693 -14.61 25.19 6.27
N ASP A 694 -15.86 25.29 6.71
CA ASP A 694 -16.90 26.18 6.18
C ASP A 694 -16.80 27.63 6.72
N ALA A 695 -15.89 27.91 7.66
CA ALA A 695 -15.72 29.23 8.25
C ALA A 695 -14.28 29.75 8.03
N PRO A 696 -14.07 31.06 7.92
CA PRO A 696 -12.73 31.61 7.89
C PRO A 696 -11.96 31.31 9.18
N GLU A 697 -10.69 30.91 9.03
CA GLU A 697 -9.79 30.58 10.14
C GLU A 697 -8.58 31.50 10.16
N SER A 698 -8.04 31.73 11.35
CA SER A 698 -6.77 32.41 11.56
C SER A 698 -5.68 31.39 11.87
N ALA A 699 -4.60 31.41 11.11
CA ALA A 699 -3.43 30.59 11.34
C ALA A 699 -2.21 31.44 11.67
N THR A 700 -1.41 31.04 12.64
CA THR A 700 -0.10 31.66 12.94
C THR A 700 0.99 30.67 12.58
N LEU A 701 1.82 31.00 11.62
CA LEU A 701 2.95 30.20 11.17
C LEU A 701 4.25 30.68 11.81
N ASN A 702 5.00 29.75 12.37
CA ASN A 702 6.41 29.87 12.69
C ASN A 702 7.22 28.82 11.93
N ILE A 703 8.39 29.20 11.39
CA ILE A 703 9.32 28.26 10.71
C ILE A 703 10.52 28.05 11.60
N ASP A 704 10.90 26.81 11.84
CA ASP A 704 11.94 26.45 12.80
C ASP A 704 13.32 27.00 12.40
N GLY A 705 13.94 27.78 13.32
CA GLY A 705 15.24 28.36 13.09
C GLY A 705 15.28 29.49 12.02
N VAL A 706 14.11 29.96 11.56
CA VAL A 706 13.99 30.96 10.51
C VAL A 706 13.25 32.20 11.03
N SER A 707 13.73 33.39 10.68
CA SER A 707 13.12 34.68 11.03
C SER A 707 13.19 35.65 9.84
N GLY A 708 12.59 36.84 10.00
CA GLY A 708 12.60 37.87 8.99
C GLY A 708 11.46 37.83 8.00
N ASP A 709 11.64 38.49 6.86
CA ASP A 709 10.57 38.70 5.88
C ASP A 709 10.25 37.46 5.07
N VAL A 710 8.98 37.31 4.72
CA VAL A 710 8.41 36.25 3.90
C VAL A 710 7.45 36.83 2.87
N THR A 711 7.25 36.11 1.78
CA THR A 711 6.18 36.39 0.81
C THR A 711 4.96 35.52 1.16
N VAL A 712 3.78 36.13 1.21
CA VAL A 712 2.49 35.44 1.37
C VAL A 712 1.71 35.57 0.09
N ALA A 713 1.42 34.45 -0.55
CA ALA A 713 0.61 34.32 -1.76
C ALA A 713 -0.71 33.60 -1.46
N ALA A 714 -1.78 34.00 -2.13
CA ALA A 714 -3.09 33.32 -2.05
C ALA A 714 -3.85 33.50 -3.37
N PRO A 715 -4.78 32.61 -3.72
CA PRO A 715 -5.65 32.77 -4.89
C PRO A 715 -6.44 34.08 -4.81
N ASP A 716 -6.66 34.71 -5.96
CA ASP A 716 -7.42 35.94 -6.13
C ASP A 716 -6.92 37.14 -5.32
N GLN A 717 -5.67 37.11 -4.85
CA GLN A 717 -5.05 38.18 -4.09
C GLN A 717 -3.63 38.48 -4.60
N PRO A 718 -3.18 39.76 -4.53
CA PRO A 718 -1.80 40.05 -4.80
C PRO A 718 -0.89 39.53 -3.67
N ASP A 719 0.30 39.13 -4.03
CA ASP A 719 1.32 38.74 -3.09
C ASP A 719 1.66 39.89 -2.15
N ARG A 720 1.92 39.56 -0.89
CA ARG A 720 2.28 40.55 0.12
C ARG A 720 3.50 40.13 0.93
N ARG A 721 4.27 41.11 1.39
CA ARG A 721 5.35 40.90 2.36
C ARG A 721 4.78 40.84 3.77
N ALA A 722 5.37 39.97 4.58
CA ALA A 722 5.07 39.84 6.01
C ALA A 722 6.33 39.38 6.75
N THR A 723 6.32 39.38 8.07
CA THR A 723 7.47 38.97 8.89
C THR A 723 7.08 37.82 9.80
N LEU A 724 7.97 36.82 9.95
CA LEU A 724 7.77 35.68 10.85
C LEU A 724 7.91 36.08 12.34
N PRO A 725 7.09 35.50 13.25
CA PRO A 725 5.93 34.64 12.97
C PRO A 725 4.79 35.39 12.29
N VAL A 726 4.18 34.78 11.27
CA VAL A 726 3.15 35.46 10.47
C VAL A 726 1.76 34.97 10.81
N ARG A 727 0.84 35.91 11.03
CA ARG A 727 -0.60 35.59 11.17
C ARG A 727 -1.31 35.80 9.86
N ILE A 728 -2.07 34.79 9.45
CA ILE A 728 -2.79 34.73 8.17
C ILE A 728 -4.25 34.41 8.43
N SER A 729 -5.16 35.16 7.81
CA SER A 729 -6.56 34.79 7.72
C SER A 729 -6.74 33.96 6.44
N VAL A 730 -7.21 32.73 6.60
CA VAL A 730 -7.48 31.81 5.48
C VAL A 730 -9.00 31.65 5.36
N PRO A 731 -9.63 32.17 4.28
CA PRO A 731 -11.06 32.03 4.08
C PRO A 731 -11.49 30.54 4.03
N ALA A 732 -12.80 30.30 4.21
CA ALA A 732 -13.39 28.98 4.08
C ALA A 732 -13.02 28.36 2.72
N HIS A 733 -12.60 27.11 2.72
CA HIS A 733 -12.20 26.36 1.51
C HIS A 733 -11.13 27.09 0.64
N ARG A 734 -10.17 27.73 1.30
CA ARG A 734 -9.07 28.43 0.61
C ARG A 734 -7.73 28.04 1.21
N LEU A 735 -6.67 28.53 0.58
CA LEU A 735 -5.31 28.33 1.04
C LEU A 735 -4.51 29.64 1.03
N ALA A 736 -3.41 29.61 1.76
CA ALA A 736 -2.34 30.60 1.67
C ALA A 736 -0.99 29.89 1.63
N ILE A 737 -0.03 30.46 0.92
CA ILE A 737 1.32 29.95 0.79
C ILE A 737 2.27 30.99 1.36
N VAL A 738 3.16 30.56 2.22
CA VAL A 738 4.21 31.40 2.81
C VAL A 738 5.55 30.92 2.31
N VAL A 739 6.29 31.80 1.65
CA VAL A 739 7.60 31.47 1.09
C VAL A 739 8.67 32.33 1.75
N LYS A 740 9.71 31.67 2.26
CA LYS A 740 10.95 32.30 2.73
C LYS A 740 12.05 31.97 1.74
N ARG A 741 12.73 32.99 1.27
CA ARG A 741 13.94 32.89 0.44
C ARG A 741 15.17 33.31 1.25
N ALA A 742 16.31 32.71 0.96
CA ALA A 742 17.59 33.13 1.53
C ALA A 742 17.93 34.59 1.20
N SER A 743 17.42 35.06 0.05
CA SER A 743 17.59 36.48 -0.38
C SER A 743 16.71 37.47 0.36
N ASP A 744 15.76 37.02 1.17
CA ASP A 744 14.81 37.85 1.91
C ASP A 744 15.36 38.27 3.31
N ASN A 745 16.66 38.08 3.55
CA ASN A 745 17.38 38.49 4.77
C ASN A 745 18.00 39.88 4.66
#